data_17dc32add626ffefe4d7ee4399de0fe4
#
_entry.id   17dc32add626ffefe4d7ee4399de0fe4
#
_cell.length_a   1.000
_cell.length_b   1.000
_cell.length_c   1.000
_cell.angle_alpha   90.00
_cell.angle_beta   90.00
_cell.angle_gamma   90.00
#
_symmetry.space_group_name_H-M   'P 1'
#
loop_
_entity.id
_entity.type
_entity.pdbx_description
1 polymer ?
#
loop_
_entity_poly.entity_id
_entity_poly.type
_entity_poly.pdbx_seq_one_letter_code
_entity_poly.pdbx_strand_id
1 'polypeptide(L)'
;MTPPTRAWSLAVVAGAVVLPFLVSDYRVFQLSMVLVYAIALVGLNLLTGYNGQVSLGHGAFFALGAYGAALLMARAGVPYWATPPLAGVLGFGAGVAFGRPAARLDGVYLALATFALGVAAPQLLREPHVATWTHGVQGIVIDKPGVPFGLPLDADRWLYLVVLAAAVLGMAAARNLVSGRTGRALAAIRDHPIAAAAMGIDPARYKTLAFGLGAAYAGAAGAFGALLVQFVAPDSFTLALSITLLVGSVVGGADSIAGAVYGALFVLFVPLAAESVSRSATGAVFGACLVATVFVMPRGLAGLLARLAARAPRLGAPMLAPAAVVAVLVAAAATGGGAARGRAGVSDTEIRVGQTVPYSGPASNLGVLGHATAAYFAKVNDEGGVNGRRLRLLSVDDAYSPPRTVEQTRRLVEREDVLLMFNSTGTAAQQAVHRYLNAKHVPQLFVSTAASMWADPARYPWTMPGNILYDTEARAFARYLLRDRPRSRVAVLYQNDDFGREYLAGFRDELGPEAARMIVAERSYETTAPGIDSEMIALAASGADVLMDFSVGKFASLAIRYAYDSGWRPLHVIDFNTSSIGTVLAPAGLDKAVGMITTTFQKTTLDPQWADDAEMRAYVAWLAAYYPAGDPRDAYIAAAYWRAALLVEVLRRCGDDVSRDRVIREAARLSNVRVPMLLPGITVSTGPADYKPIEQFQFVRFDGTSWVRFGEVLGR
;
A
#
# COMPACT_ATOMS: atom_id res chain seq x y z
N MET A 1 -10.01 -42.16 -4.89
CA MET A 1 -8.55 -42.06 -4.61
C MET A 1 -8.03 -43.45 -4.23
N THR A 2 -7.01 -43.90 -4.91
CA THR A 2 -6.30 -45.14 -4.54
C THR A 2 -5.57 -44.93 -3.19
N PRO A 3 -5.34 -45.98 -2.38
CA PRO A 3 -4.67 -45.86 -1.09
C PRO A 3 -3.37 -45.02 -1.09
N PRO A 4 -2.47 -45.14 -2.09
CA PRO A 4 -1.25 -44.35 -2.16
C PRO A 4 -1.50 -42.85 -2.34
N THR A 5 -2.55 -42.42 -3.06
CA THR A 5 -2.83 -40.98 -3.26
C THR A 5 -3.36 -40.30 -2.00
N ARG A 6 -4.04 -41.03 -1.11
CA ARG A 6 -4.48 -40.49 0.20
C ARG A 6 -3.30 -40.29 1.14
N ALA A 7 -2.36 -41.24 1.21
CA ALA A 7 -1.17 -41.14 2.02
C ALA A 7 -0.31 -39.92 1.65
N TRP A 8 -0.13 -39.66 0.36
CA TRP A 8 0.60 -38.50 -0.12
C TRP A 8 -0.09 -37.16 0.17
N SER A 9 -1.42 -37.09 0.02
CA SER A 9 -2.16 -35.89 0.38
C SER A 9 -2.01 -35.56 1.88
N LEU A 10 -2.05 -36.58 2.73
CA LEU A 10 -1.83 -36.43 4.17
C LEU A 10 -0.39 -35.98 4.48
N ALA A 11 0.61 -36.55 3.79
CA ALA A 11 2.02 -36.14 3.99
C ALA A 11 2.25 -34.66 3.59
N VAL A 12 1.63 -34.19 2.49
CA VAL A 12 1.72 -32.77 2.09
C VAL A 12 1.05 -31.86 3.11
N VAL A 13 -0.13 -32.22 3.62
CA VAL A 13 -0.82 -31.43 4.66
C VAL A 13 -0.01 -31.45 5.96
N ALA A 14 0.54 -32.60 6.37
CA ALA A 14 1.40 -32.69 7.54
C ALA A 14 2.67 -31.81 7.39
N GLY A 15 3.31 -31.85 6.22
CA GLY A 15 4.43 -30.98 5.91
C GLY A 15 4.05 -29.48 5.96
N ALA A 16 2.89 -29.11 5.44
CA ALA A 16 2.38 -27.74 5.51
C ALA A 16 2.10 -27.30 6.96
N VAL A 17 1.64 -28.20 7.83
CA VAL A 17 1.43 -27.90 9.27
C VAL A 17 2.75 -27.66 9.99
N VAL A 18 3.81 -28.38 9.65
CA VAL A 18 5.13 -28.25 10.28
C VAL A 18 5.91 -27.04 9.73
N LEU A 19 5.69 -26.67 8.50
CA LEU A 19 6.45 -25.64 7.77
C LEU A 19 6.56 -24.29 8.53
N PRO A 20 5.50 -23.71 9.15
CA PRO A 20 5.57 -22.42 9.85
C PRO A 20 6.50 -22.43 11.06
N PHE A 21 6.87 -23.59 11.56
CA PHE A 21 7.82 -23.72 12.69
C PHE A 21 9.28 -23.78 12.23
N LEU A 22 9.52 -23.95 10.94
CA LEU A 22 10.85 -24.08 10.32
C LEU A 22 11.29 -22.83 9.58
N VAL A 23 10.37 -21.89 9.32
CA VAL A 23 10.64 -20.69 8.52
C VAL A 23 10.46 -19.41 9.33
N SER A 24 11.00 -18.28 8.86
CA SER A 24 10.86 -16.96 9.49
C SER A 24 9.40 -16.45 9.43
N ASP A 25 9.05 -15.53 10.35
CA ASP A 25 7.71 -14.96 10.46
C ASP A 25 7.26 -14.31 9.13
N TYR A 26 8.17 -13.63 8.43
CA TYR A 26 7.89 -13.09 7.08
C TYR A 26 7.49 -14.19 6.08
N ARG A 27 8.16 -15.34 6.11
CA ARG A 27 7.80 -16.48 5.25
C ARG A 27 6.45 -17.09 5.65
N VAL A 28 6.14 -17.14 6.94
CA VAL A 28 4.81 -17.56 7.42
C VAL A 28 3.73 -16.64 6.86
N PHE A 29 3.94 -15.32 6.87
CA PHE A 29 3.02 -14.36 6.27
C PHE A 29 2.87 -14.58 4.76
N GLN A 30 3.95 -14.76 4.00
CA GLN A 30 3.90 -15.03 2.56
C GLN A 30 3.14 -16.32 2.25
N LEU A 31 3.39 -17.39 3.00
CA LEU A 31 2.69 -18.67 2.84
C LEU A 31 1.20 -18.55 3.16
N SER A 32 0.83 -17.76 4.17
CA SER A 32 -0.56 -17.44 4.49
C SER A 32 -1.24 -16.72 3.33
N MET A 33 -0.56 -15.75 2.69
CA MET A 33 -1.09 -15.06 1.51
C MET A 33 -1.23 -15.99 0.29
N VAL A 34 -0.31 -16.93 0.09
CA VAL A 34 -0.47 -17.99 -0.93
C VAL A 34 -1.76 -18.78 -0.70
N LEU A 35 -2.04 -19.18 0.55
CA LEU A 35 -3.24 -19.93 0.88
C LEU A 35 -4.52 -19.09 0.65
N VAL A 36 -4.49 -17.81 0.99
CA VAL A 36 -5.60 -16.87 0.73
C VAL A 36 -5.87 -16.77 -0.79
N TYR A 37 -4.83 -16.54 -1.58
CA TYR A 37 -4.98 -16.50 -3.04
C TYR A 37 -5.42 -17.86 -3.59
N ALA A 38 -4.92 -18.97 -3.06
CA ALA A 38 -5.36 -20.30 -3.47
C ALA A 38 -6.86 -20.52 -3.23
N ILE A 39 -7.41 -20.06 -2.08
CA ILE A 39 -8.85 -20.12 -1.80
C ILE A 39 -9.62 -19.30 -2.86
N ALA A 40 -9.20 -18.06 -3.15
CA ALA A 40 -9.84 -17.22 -4.17
C ALA A 40 -9.78 -17.87 -5.57
N LEU A 41 -8.63 -18.43 -5.93
CA LEU A 41 -8.41 -19.10 -7.22
C LEU A 41 -9.21 -20.39 -7.36
N VAL A 42 -9.45 -21.14 -6.28
CA VAL A 42 -10.38 -22.29 -6.32
C VAL A 42 -11.76 -21.81 -6.76
N GLY A 43 -12.26 -20.71 -6.20
CA GLY A 43 -13.54 -20.13 -6.60
C GLY A 43 -13.58 -19.68 -8.06
N LEU A 44 -12.52 -19.00 -8.50
CA LEU A 44 -12.40 -18.55 -9.89
C LEU A 44 -12.28 -19.75 -10.87
N ASN A 45 -11.55 -20.80 -10.50
CA ASN A 45 -11.44 -22.02 -11.31
C ASN A 45 -12.80 -22.73 -11.46
N LEU A 46 -13.62 -22.78 -10.39
CA LEU A 46 -14.99 -23.33 -10.48
C LEU A 46 -15.83 -22.57 -11.51
N LEU A 47 -15.70 -21.23 -11.56
CA LEU A 47 -16.44 -20.39 -12.48
C LEU A 47 -15.84 -20.42 -13.89
N THR A 48 -14.55 -20.14 -14.02
CA THR A 48 -13.88 -19.99 -15.33
C THR A 48 -13.47 -21.33 -15.92
N GLY A 49 -12.84 -22.18 -15.13
CA GLY A 49 -12.29 -23.45 -15.64
C GLY A 49 -13.34 -24.53 -15.83
N TYR A 50 -14.20 -24.76 -14.85
CA TYR A 50 -15.20 -25.84 -14.91
C TYR A 50 -16.50 -25.43 -15.58
N ASN A 51 -16.87 -24.13 -15.55
CA ASN A 51 -18.12 -23.65 -16.14
C ASN A 51 -17.93 -22.77 -17.38
N GLY A 52 -16.69 -22.38 -17.73
CA GLY A 52 -16.37 -21.59 -18.92
C GLY A 52 -16.75 -20.11 -18.86
N GLN A 53 -17.10 -19.58 -17.68
CA GLN A 53 -17.49 -18.18 -17.49
C GLN A 53 -16.27 -17.35 -17.06
N VAL A 54 -15.66 -16.60 -17.99
CA VAL A 54 -14.55 -15.70 -17.66
C VAL A 54 -15.05 -14.52 -16.80
N SER A 55 -14.40 -14.27 -15.67
CA SER A 55 -14.74 -13.18 -14.76
C SER A 55 -13.54 -12.30 -14.44
N LEU A 56 -13.70 -11.00 -14.67
CA LEU A 56 -12.78 -9.92 -14.28
C LEU A 56 -13.27 -9.16 -13.02
N GLY A 57 -14.31 -9.66 -12.34
CA GLY A 57 -14.92 -9.03 -11.19
C GLY A 57 -14.63 -9.74 -9.85
N HIS A 58 -13.76 -10.75 -9.81
CA HIS A 58 -13.51 -11.52 -8.59
C HIS A 58 -12.91 -10.68 -7.46
N GLY A 59 -12.13 -9.63 -7.78
CA GLY A 59 -11.64 -8.66 -6.81
C GLY A 59 -12.75 -7.92 -6.06
N ALA A 60 -13.91 -7.69 -6.69
CA ALA A 60 -15.07 -7.06 -6.03
C ALA A 60 -15.68 -7.98 -4.95
N PHE A 61 -15.79 -9.28 -5.19
CA PHE A 61 -16.27 -10.23 -4.18
C PHE A 61 -15.23 -10.45 -3.08
N PHE A 62 -13.96 -10.40 -3.41
CA PHE A 62 -12.88 -10.40 -2.44
C PHE A 62 -12.96 -9.16 -1.53
N ALA A 63 -13.18 -7.97 -2.11
CA ALA A 63 -13.39 -6.72 -1.37
C ALA A 63 -14.62 -6.81 -0.44
N LEU A 64 -15.74 -7.32 -0.97
CA LEU A 64 -16.96 -7.53 -0.16
C LEU A 64 -16.69 -8.39 1.07
N GLY A 65 -15.91 -9.46 0.91
CA GLY A 65 -15.53 -10.32 2.02
C GLY A 65 -14.60 -9.64 3.02
N ALA A 66 -13.60 -8.91 2.53
CA ALA A 66 -12.65 -8.19 3.36
C ALA A 66 -13.35 -7.10 4.21
N TYR A 67 -14.17 -6.26 3.57
CA TYR A 67 -14.96 -5.25 4.27
C TYR A 67 -16.03 -5.86 5.18
N GLY A 68 -16.68 -6.94 4.72
CA GLY A 68 -17.65 -7.68 5.54
C GLY A 68 -17.01 -8.16 6.84
N ALA A 69 -15.84 -8.78 6.78
CA ALA A 69 -15.10 -9.22 7.96
C ALA A 69 -14.69 -8.04 8.86
N ALA A 70 -14.12 -6.98 8.28
CA ALA A 70 -13.70 -5.81 9.02
C ALA A 70 -14.87 -5.13 9.77
N LEU A 71 -15.99 -4.93 9.11
CA LEU A 71 -17.18 -4.33 9.69
C LEU A 71 -17.83 -5.20 10.77
N LEU A 72 -17.92 -6.52 10.53
CA LEU A 72 -18.44 -7.47 11.51
C LEU A 72 -17.60 -7.48 12.80
N MET A 73 -16.27 -7.41 12.68
CA MET A 73 -15.38 -7.34 13.84
C MET A 73 -15.48 -5.98 14.53
N ALA A 74 -15.35 -4.88 13.78
CA ALA A 74 -15.24 -3.55 14.36
C ALA A 74 -16.55 -3.04 14.98
N ARG A 75 -17.72 -3.37 14.38
CA ARG A 75 -18.99 -2.83 14.81
C ARG A 75 -19.91 -3.83 15.53
N ALA A 76 -19.88 -5.09 15.10
CA ALA A 76 -20.74 -6.12 15.68
C ALA A 76 -20.01 -7.03 16.68
N GLY A 77 -18.71 -6.83 16.92
CA GLY A 77 -17.95 -7.66 17.86
C GLY A 77 -17.88 -9.14 17.48
N VAL A 78 -18.13 -9.47 16.20
CA VAL A 78 -18.09 -10.86 15.73
C VAL A 78 -16.66 -11.40 15.84
N PRO A 79 -16.46 -12.57 16.44
CA PRO A 79 -15.13 -13.13 16.58
C PRO A 79 -14.51 -13.45 15.21
N TYR A 80 -13.19 -13.22 15.06
CA TYR A 80 -12.46 -13.33 13.80
C TYR A 80 -12.66 -14.66 13.07
N TRP A 81 -12.78 -15.78 13.80
CA TRP A 81 -12.98 -17.12 13.22
C TRP A 81 -14.33 -17.32 12.55
N ALA A 82 -15.36 -16.53 12.93
CA ALA A 82 -16.69 -16.56 12.34
C ALA A 82 -16.80 -15.67 11.09
N THR A 83 -15.90 -14.69 10.94
CA THR A 83 -16.00 -13.72 9.82
C THR A 83 -15.74 -14.34 8.44
N PRO A 84 -14.79 -15.29 8.20
CA PRO A 84 -14.60 -15.88 6.88
C PRO A 84 -15.80 -16.71 6.37
N PRO A 85 -16.43 -17.59 7.17
CA PRO A 85 -17.65 -18.28 6.72
C PRO A 85 -18.80 -17.30 6.46
N LEU A 86 -19.00 -16.28 7.30
CA LEU A 86 -20.04 -15.26 7.07
C LEU A 86 -19.76 -14.44 5.81
N ALA A 87 -18.50 -14.05 5.57
CA ALA A 87 -18.09 -13.39 4.35
C ALA A 87 -18.30 -14.28 3.10
N GLY A 88 -18.08 -15.60 3.24
CA GLY A 88 -18.42 -16.56 2.21
C GLY A 88 -19.92 -16.60 1.89
N VAL A 89 -20.77 -16.56 2.91
CA VAL A 89 -22.26 -16.50 2.72
C VAL A 89 -22.66 -15.18 2.05
N LEU A 90 -22.11 -14.05 2.49
CA LEU A 90 -22.34 -12.73 1.86
C LEU A 90 -21.88 -12.74 0.40
N GLY A 91 -20.69 -13.27 0.13
CA GLY A 91 -20.17 -13.44 -1.21
C GLY A 91 -21.05 -14.34 -2.09
N PHE A 92 -21.55 -15.47 -1.55
CA PHE A 92 -22.50 -16.34 -2.24
C PHE A 92 -23.76 -15.59 -2.63
N GLY A 93 -24.39 -14.88 -1.69
CA GLY A 93 -25.60 -14.09 -1.94
C GLY A 93 -25.41 -13.04 -3.02
N ALA A 94 -24.31 -12.25 -2.93
CA ALA A 94 -23.95 -11.26 -3.92
C ALA A 94 -23.65 -11.88 -5.29
N GLY A 95 -22.92 -13.02 -5.30
CA GLY A 95 -22.62 -13.78 -6.50
C GLY A 95 -23.87 -14.35 -7.19
N VAL A 96 -24.85 -14.83 -6.42
CA VAL A 96 -26.15 -15.29 -6.96
C VAL A 96 -26.96 -14.09 -7.50
N ALA A 97 -26.98 -12.97 -6.77
CA ALA A 97 -27.68 -11.77 -7.21
C ALA A 97 -27.12 -11.23 -8.52
N PHE A 98 -25.80 -11.14 -8.67
CA PHE A 98 -25.13 -10.74 -9.90
C PHE A 98 -25.20 -11.85 -10.98
N GLY A 99 -25.04 -13.10 -10.59
CA GLY A 99 -24.98 -14.25 -11.50
C GLY A 99 -26.31 -14.52 -12.22
N ARG A 100 -27.47 -14.20 -11.62
CA ARG A 100 -28.77 -14.36 -12.27
C ARG A 100 -28.92 -13.56 -13.56
N PRO A 101 -28.72 -12.24 -13.61
CA PRO A 101 -28.72 -11.49 -14.85
C PRO A 101 -27.53 -11.86 -15.74
N ALA A 102 -26.35 -12.10 -15.16
CA ALA A 102 -25.14 -12.48 -15.88
C ALA A 102 -25.21 -13.83 -16.58
N ALA A 103 -26.05 -14.77 -16.10
CA ALA A 103 -26.27 -16.08 -16.73
C ALA A 103 -26.86 -15.99 -18.16
N ARG A 104 -27.44 -14.84 -18.53
CA ARG A 104 -27.96 -14.55 -19.88
C ARG A 104 -26.90 -13.98 -20.81
N LEU A 105 -25.73 -13.63 -20.30
CA LEU A 105 -24.61 -13.07 -21.04
C LEU A 105 -23.59 -14.17 -21.34
N ASP A 106 -23.07 -14.18 -22.55
CA ASP A 106 -22.06 -15.13 -22.96
C ASP A 106 -20.78 -14.42 -23.46
N GLY A 107 -19.64 -15.09 -23.31
CA GLY A 107 -18.35 -14.67 -23.85
C GLY A 107 -17.94 -13.24 -23.39
N VAL A 108 -17.73 -12.36 -24.35
CA VAL A 108 -17.19 -11.00 -24.14
C VAL A 108 -18.14 -10.12 -23.31
N TYR A 109 -19.46 -10.28 -23.46
CA TYR A 109 -20.43 -9.48 -22.72
C TYR A 109 -20.40 -9.78 -21.22
N LEU A 110 -20.21 -11.03 -20.83
CA LEU A 110 -20.04 -11.41 -19.44
C LEU A 110 -18.71 -10.88 -18.89
N ALA A 111 -17.62 -10.99 -19.65
CA ALA A 111 -16.34 -10.45 -19.26
C ALA A 111 -16.41 -8.92 -19.05
N LEU A 112 -17.12 -8.20 -19.94
CA LEU A 112 -17.33 -6.75 -19.82
C LEU A 112 -18.19 -6.38 -18.60
N ALA A 113 -19.27 -7.13 -18.32
CA ALA A 113 -20.10 -6.90 -17.14
C ALA A 113 -19.31 -7.12 -15.83
N THR A 114 -18.49 -8.17 -15.77
CA THR A 114 -17.64 -8.44 -14.59
C THR A 114 -16.47 -7.45 -14.49
N PHE A 115 -15.94 -6.98 -15.61
CA PHE A 115 -14.97 -5.88 -15.64
C PHE A 115 -15.57 -4.61 -15.02
N ALA A 116 -16.79 -4.22 -15.47
CA ALA A 116 -17.48 -3.07 -14.92
C ALA A 116 -17.69 -3.20 -13.40
N LEU A 117 -18.03 -4.40 -12.91
CA LEU A 117 -18.11 -4.67 -11.48
C LEU A 117 -16.76 -4.46 -10.76
N GLY A 118 -15.66 -4.94 -11.34
CA GLY A 118 -14.32 -4.77 -10.81
C GLY A 118 -13.87 -3.31 -10.73
N VAL A 119 -14.30 -2.48 -11.69
CA VAL A 119 -14.03 -1.03 -11.70
C VAL A 119 -14.94 -0.28 -10.72
N ALA A 120 -16.23 -0.67 -10.65
CA ALA A 120 -17.21 0.00 -9.81
C ALA A 120 -17.01 -0.26 -8.30
N ALA A 121 -16.55 -1.44 -7.92
CA ALA A 121 -16.45 -1.84 -6.51
C ALA A 121 -15.61 -0.88 -5.64
N PRO A 122 -14.38 -0.49 -6.01
CA PRO A 122 -13.62 0.48 -5.23
C PRO A 122 -14.32 1.85 -5.15
N GLN A 123 -15.02 2.27 -6.21
CA GLN A 123 -15.73 3.55 -6.24
C GLN A 123 -16.96 3.54 -5.33
N LEU A 124 -17.72 2.44 -5.35
CA LEU A 124 -18.86 2.25 -4.45
C LEU A 124 -18.45 2.28 -2.97
N LEU A 125 -17.28 1.71 -2.64
CA LEU A 125 -16.74 1.73 -1.28
C LEU A 125 -16.35 3.14 -0.81
N ARG A 126 -16.11 4.07 -1.74
CA ARG A 126 -15.77 5.48 -1.48
C ARG A 126 -16.97 6.41 -1.50
N GLU A 127 -18.11 5.95 -2.02
CA GLU A 127 -19.33 6.75 -2.10
C GLU A 127 -19.69 7.29 -0.70
N PRO A 128 -20.07 8.60 -0.53
CA PRO A 128 -20.24 9.24 0.77
C PRO A 128 -21.15 8.51 1.76
N HIS A 129 -22.27 7.95 1.28
CA HIS A 129 -23.18 7.18 2.15
C HIS A 129 -22.58 5.84 2.58
N VAL A 130 -21.83 5.17 1.72
CA VAL A 130 -21.13 3.93 2.01
C VAL A 130 -19.87 4.20 2.86
N ALA A 131 -19.20 5.32 2.62
CA ALA A 131 -18.01 5.74 3.36
C ALA A 131 -18.26 5.94 4.86
N THR A 132 -19.49 6.28 5.27
CA THR A 132 -19.88 6.31 6.69
C THR A 132 -19.72 4.96 7.40
N TRP A 133 -19.79 3.86 6.64
CA TRP A 133 -19.63 2.49 7.12
C TRP A 133 -18.21 1.97 6.88
N THR A 134 -17.66 2.19 5.70
CA THR A 134 -16.37 1.64 5.24
C THR A 134 -15.18 2.49 5.63
N HIS A 135 -15.40 3.65 6.23
CA HIS A 135 -14.43 4.73 6.45
C HIS A 135 -13.83 5.26 5.13
N GLY A 136 -14.44 4.92 3.98
CA GLY A 136 -14.02 5.40 2.67
C GLY A 136 -12.55 5.11 2.38
N VAL A 137 -11.82 6.14 1.97
CA VAL A 137 -10.38 6.02 1.63
C VAL A 137 -9.49 5.77 2.84
N GLN A 138 -9.91 6.18 4.04
CA GLN A 138 -9.16 5.94 5.28
C GLN A 138 -8.98 4.45 5.57
N GLY A 139 -9.93 3.64 5.09
CA GLY A 139 -9.94 2.21 5.34
C GLY A 139 -10.23 1.86 6.80
N ILE A 140 -10.24 0.57 7.06
CA ILE A 140 -10.49 0.01 8.39
C ILE A 140 -9.23 -0.73 8.84
N VAL A 141 -8.68 -0.34 9.99
CA VAL A 141 -7.61 -1.09 10.65
C VAL A 141 -8.23 -2.15 11.54
N ILE A 142 -7.77 -3.38 11.39
CA ILE A 142 -8.22 -4.54 12.17
C ILE A 142 -7.13 -4.90 13.17
N ASP A 143 -7.51 -5.10 14.43
CA ASP A 143 -6.57 -5.58 15.43
C ASP A 143 -6.22 -7.05 15.15
N LYS A 144 -4.94 -7.39 15.38
CA LYS A 144 -4.47 -8.76 15.15
C LYS A 144 -5.17 -9.71 16.11
N PRO A 145 -5.80 -10.78 15.61
CA PRO A 145 -6.46 -11.73 16.50
C PRO A 145 -5.49 -12.39 17.47
N GLY A 146 -5.86 -12.43 18.75
CA GLY A 146 -5.11 -13.17 19.75
C GLY A 146 -5.20 -14.68 19.55
N VAL A 147 -4.22 -15.39 20.04
CA VAL A 147 -4.20 -16.87 20.05
C VAL A 147 -5.18 -17.37 21.12
N PRO A 148 -6.18 -18.20 20.78
CA PRO A 148 -7.15 -18.71 21.75
C PRO A 148 -6.51 -19.76 22.68
N PHE A 149 -7.15 -19.99 23.83
CA PHE A 149 -6.82 -21.04 24.77
C PHE A 149 -5.41 -20.98 25.37
N GLY A 150 -4.69 -19.83 25.29
CA GLY A 150 -3.33 -19.69 25.83
C GLY A 150 -2.30 -20.60 25.18
N LEU A 151 -2.52 -21.02 23.94
CA LEU A 151 -1.56 -21.86 23.20
C LEU A 151 -0.24 -21.11 23.03
N PRO A 152 0.91 -21.78 23.19
CA PRO A 152 2.24 -21.19 23.06
C PRO A 152 2.61 -20.98 21.57
N LEU A 153 1.75 -20.26 20.83
CA LEU A 153 1.92 -19.97 19.41
C LEU A 153 1.97 -18.47 19.20
N ASP A 154 2.76 -18.04 18.24
CA ASP A 154 2.66 -16.69 17.73
C ASP A 154 1.39 -16.49 16.87
N ALA A 155 0.84 -15.29 16.88
CA ALA A 155 -0.42 -15.00 16.17
C ALA A 155 -0.34 -15.21 14.64
N ASP A 156 0.84 -14.99 14.02
CA ASP A 156 1.03 -15.27 12.60
C ASP A 156 0.98 -16.79 12.29
N ARG A 157 1.62 -17.59 13.12
CA ARG A 157 1.59 -19.07 12.99
C ARG A 157 0.19 -19.61 13.24
N TRP A 158 -0.52 -19.06 14.23
CA TRP A 158 -1.91 -19.44 14.47
C TRP A 158 -2.80 -19.11 13.27
N LEU A 159 -2.76 -17.88 12.75
CA LEU A 159 -3.55 -17.49 11.58
C LEU A 159 -3.19 -18.32 10.35
N TYR A 160 -1.91 -18.65 10.15
CA TYR A 160 -1.49 -19.57 9.08
C TYR A 160 -2.21 -20.91 9.18
N LEU A 161 -2.24 -21.52 10.37
CA LEU A 161 -2.90 -22.82 10.58
C LEU A 161 -4.40 -22.76 10.34
N VAL A 162 -5.05 -21.66 10.73
CA VAL A 162 -6.48 -21.42 10.47
C VAL A 162 -6.75 -21.30 8.98
N VAL A 163 -5.95 -20.52 8.26
CA VAL A 163 -6.08 -20.35 6.80
C VAL A 163 -5.75 -21.64 6.06
N LEU A 164 -4.75 -22.40 6.52
CA LEU A 164 -4.42 -23.72 5.97
C LEU A 164 -5.60 -24.70 6.11
N ALA A 165 -6.20 -24.76 7.28
CA ALA A 165 -7.38 -25.60 7.52
C ALA A 165 -8.53 -25.21 6.59
N ALA A 166 -8.80 -23.91 6.46
CA ALA A 166 -9.83 -23.40 5.54
C ALA A 166 -9.52 -23.72 4.07
N ALA A 167 -8.26 -23.58 3.64
CA ALA A 167 -7.83 -23.91 2.28
C ALA A 167 -8.00 -25.42 1.99
N VAL A 168 -7.58 -26.29 2.90
CA VAL A 168 -7.73 -27.74 2.77
C VAL A 168 -9.22 -28.14 2.70
N LEU A 169 -10.04 -27.62 3.61
CA LEU A 169 -11.49 -27.87 3.61
C LEU A 169 -12.16 -27.33 2.35
N GLY A 170 -11.82 -26.11 1.93
CA GLY A 170 -12.34 -25.49 0.70
C GLY A 170 -11.96 -26.28 -0.56
N MET A 171 -10.70 -26.72 -0.68
CA MET A 171 -10.26 -27.55 -1.80
C MET A 171 -10.94 -28.93 -1.79
N ALA A 172 -11.15 -29.54 -0.63
CA ALA A 172 -11.86 -30.80 -0.49
C ALA A 172 -13.35 -30.65 -0.92
N ALA A 173 -14.00 -29.57 -0.48
CA ALA A 173 -15.37 -29.25 -0.87
C ALA A 173 -15.49 -29.01 -2.38
N ALA A 174 -14.60 -28.21 -2.98
CA ALA A 174 -14.56 -27.97 -4.42
C ALA A 174 -14.32 -29.29 -5.20
N ARG A 175 -13.40 -30.14 -4.72
CA ARG A 175 -13.15 -31.45 -5.35
C ARG A 175 -14.39 -32.36 -5.32
N ASN A 176 -15.09 -32.42 -4.18
CA ASN A 176 -16.32 -33.18 -4.06
C ASN A 176 -17.41 -32.64 -4.99
N LEU A 177 -17.56 -31.31 -5.08
CA LEU A 177 -18.49 -30.66 -6.01
C LEU A 177 -18.19 -31.04 -7.46
N VAL A 178 -16.93 -30.90 -7.90
CA VAL A 178 -16.50 -31.15 -9.30
C VAL A 178 -16.63 -32.63 -9.66
N SER A 179 -16.32 -33.54 -8.74
CA SER A 179 -16.50 -35.00 -8.99
C SER A 179 -17.95 -35.45 -8.93
N GLY A 180 -18.86 -34.64 -8.43
CA GLY A 180 -20.27 -34.90 -8.26
C GLY A 180 -21.12 -34.64 -9.51
N ARG A 181 -22.46 -34.71 -9.35
CA ARG A 181 -23.43 -34.37 -10.40
C ARG A 181 -23.31 -32.93 -10.89
N THR A 182 -23.11 -32.02 -9.95
CA THR A 182 -22.95 -30.58 -10.23
C THR A 182 -21.74 -30.31 -11.12
N GLY A 183 -20.59 -30.94 -10.85
CA GLY A 183 -19.40 -30.75 -11.67
C GLY A 183 -19.56 -31.26 -13.09
N ARG A 184 -20.24 -32.42 -13.26
CA ARG A 184 -20.57 -32.93 -14.61
C ARG A 184 -21.51 -32.02 -15.38
N ALA A 185 -22.50 -31.41 -14.70
CA ALA A 185 -23.41 -30.43 -15.30
C ALA A 185 -22.68 -29.18 -15.74
N LEU A 186 -21.74 -28.63 -14.87
CA LEU A 186 -20.92 -27.48 -15.21
C LEU A 186 -20.04 -27.75 -16.44
N ALA A 187 -19.37 -28.92 -16.50
CA ALA A 187 -18.54 -29.30 -17.62
C ALA A 187 -19.36 -29.46 -18.93
N ALA A 188 -20.55 -30.07 -18.84
CA ALA A 188 -21.44 -30.20 -19.99
C ALA A 188 -21.89 -28.84 -20.56
N ILE A 189 -22.20 -27.88 -19.66
CA ILE A 189 -22.56 -26.49 -20.03
C ILE A 189 -21.36 -25.77 -20.67
N ARG A 190 -20.16 -25.94 -20.10
CA ARG A 190 -18.93 -25.37 -20.67
C ARG A 190 -18.66 -25.86 -22.09
N ASP A 191 -18.77 -27.16 -22.30
CA ASP A 191 -18.41 -27.77 -23.56
C ASP A 191 -19.50 -27.53 -24.65
N HIS A 192 -20.79 -27.70 -24.32
CA HIS A 192 -21.92 -27.47 -25.24
C HIS A 192 -23.21 -27.08 -24.49
N PRO A 193 -23.47 -25.79 -24.23
CA PRO A 193 -24.63 -25.35 -23.45
C PRO A 193 -25.97 -25.74 -24.03
N ILE A 194 -26.11 -25.77 -25.38
CA ILE A 194 -27.35 -26.14 -26.07
C ILE A 194 -27.60 -27.66 -25.90
N ALA A 195 -26.58 -28.48 -26.07
CA ALA A 195 -26.71 -29.93 -25.88
C ALA A 195 -27.02 -30.28 -24.40
N ALA A 196 -26.39 -29.59 -23.46
CA ALA A 196 -26.67 -29.72 -22.03
C ALA A 196 -28.15 -29.42 -21.72
N ALA A 197 -28.70 -28.33 -22.28
CA ALA A 197 -30.10 -27.96 -22.13
C ALA A 197 -31.05 -29.04 -22.72
N ALA A 198 -30.73 -29.59 -23.89
CA ALA A 198 -31.48 -30.68 -24.52
C ALA A 198 -31.50 -31.95 -23.66
N MET A 199 -30.47 -32.17 -22.84
CA MET A 199 -30.39 -33.30 -21.88
C MET A 199 -31.03 -33.00 -20.52
N GLY A 200 -31.80 -31.88 -20.40
CA GLY A 200 -32.51 -31.49 -19.18
C GLY A 200 -31.68 -30.77 -18.14
N ILE A 201 -30.47 -30.31 -18.46
CA ILE A 201 -29.66 -29.48 -17.58
C ILE A 201 -30.06 -28.02 -17.83
N ASP A 202 -30.46 -27.29 -16.77
CA ASP A 202 -30.77 -25.86 -16.84
C ASP A 202 -29.48 -25.00 -16.75
N PRO A 203 -28.98 -24.43 -17.91
CA PRO A 203 -27.74 -23.68 -17.92
C PRO A 203 -27.78 -22.44 -17.02
N ALA A 204 -28.93 -21.74 -16.95
CA ALA A 204 -29.04 -20.51 -16.18
C ALA A 204 -28.89 -20.78 -14.69
N ARG A 205 -29.50 -21.85 -14.19
CA ARG A 205 -29.40 -22.26 -12.78
C ARG A 205 -27.96 -22.66 -12.41
N TYR A 206 -27.28 -23.47 -13.23
CA TYR A 206 -25.93 -23.91 -12.93
C TYR A 206 -24.88 -22.80 -13.13
N LYS A 207 -25.05 -21.93 -14.13
CA LYS A 207 -24.22 -20.72 -14.31
C LYS A 207 -24.32 -19.80 -13.09
N THR A 208 -25.53 -19.56 -12.60
CA THR A 208 -25.78 -18.75 -11.39
C THR A 208 -25.16 -19.41 -10.15
N LEU A 209 -25.30 -20.72 -9.98
CA LEU A 209 -24.69 -21.46 -8.88
C LEU A 209 -23.16 -21.37 -8.90
N ALA A 210 -22.54 -21.55 -10.07
CA ALA A 210 -21.09 -21.44 -10.24
C ALA A 210 -20.61 -20.03 -9.86
N PHE A 211 -21.38 -18.99 -10.25
CA PHE A 211 -21.08 -17.60 -9.89
C PHE A 211 -21.17 -17.38 -8.38
N GLY A 212 -22.24 -17.86 -7.74
CA GLY A 212 -22.42 -17.80 -6.29
C GLY A 212 -21.28 -18.50 -5.53
N LEU A 213 -20.91 -19.71 -5.96
CA LEU A 213 -19.81 -20.46 -5.33
C LEU A 213 -18.47 -19.77 -5.54
N GLY A 214 -18.17 -19.30 -6.75
CA GLY A 214 -16.95 -18.52 -7.03
C GLY A 214 -16.82 -17.29 -6.13
N ALA A 215 -17.91 -16.54 -6.00
CA ALA A 215 -17.97 -15.36 -5.14
C ALA A 215 -17.89 -15.72 -3.65
N ALA A 216 -18.41 -16.85 -3.20
CA ALA A 216 -18.27 -17.34 -1.83
C ALA A 216 -16.80 -17.60 -1.46
N TYR A 217 -16.06 -18.28 -2.32
CA TYR A 217 -14.63 -18.50 -2.12
C TYR A 217 -13.85 -17.18 -2.13
N ALA A 218 -14.16 -16.27 -3.06
CA ALA A 218 -13.52 -14.97 -3.11
C ALA A 218 -13.81 -14.13 -1.84
N GLY A 219 -15.05 -14.16 -1.34
CA GLY A 219 -15.44 -13.48 -0.10
C GLY A 219 -14.73 -14.05 1.13
N ALA A 220 -14.70 -15.37 1.27
CA ALA A 220 -13.96 -16.02 2.37
C ALA A 220 -12.46 -15.72 2.32
N ALA A 221 -11.86 -15.74 1.12
CA ALA A 221 -10.46 -15.36 0.90
C ALA A 221 -10.21 -13.90 1.28
N GLY A 222 -11.12 -12.99 0.91
CA GLY A 222 -11.04 -11.58 1.27
C GLY A 222 -11.04 -11.36 2.77
N ALA A 223 -11.90 -12.07 3.52
CA ALA A 223 -11.93 -12.03 4.98
C ALA A 223 -10.60 -12.49 5.60
N PHE A 224 -10.03 -13.60 5.14
CA PHE A 224 -8.72 -14.05 5.58
C PHE A 224 -7.61 -13.05 5.21
N GLY A 225 -7.65 -12.47 4.00
CA GLY A 225 -6.72 -11.42 3.58
C GLY A 225 -6.77 -10.21 4.51
N ALA A 226 -7.96 -9.77 4.90
CA ALA A 226 -8.15 -8.68 5.85
C ALA A 226 -7.53 -8.97 7.24
N LEU A 227 -7.71 -10.20 7.74
CA LEU A 227 -7.11 -10.63 9.02
C LEU A 227 -5.58 -10.67 9.00
N LEU A 228 -4.98 -11.04 7.87
CA LEU A 228 -3.52 -11.13 7.71
C LEU A 228 -2.88 -9.76 7.49
N VAL A 229 -3.47 -8.92 6.64
CA VAL A 229 -2.95 -7.58 6.30
C VAL A 229 -3.27 -6.57 7.39
N GLN A 230 -4.36 -6.79 8.16
CA GLN A 230 -4.85 -5.92 9.24
C GLN A 230 -5.28 -4.51 8.78
N PHE A 231 -5.38 -4.30 7.49
CA PHE A 231 -5.81 -3.05 6.89
C PHE A 231 -6.67 -3.31 5.65
N VAL A 232 -7.83 -2.67 5.59
CA VAL A 232 -8.80 -2.82 4.49
C VAL A 232 -9.14 -1.44 3.96
N ALA A 233 -8.71 -1.13 2.74
CA ALA A 233 -9.02 0.12 2.06
C ALA A 233 -9.44 -0.13 0.61
N PRO A 234 -10.23 0.76 -0.02
CA PRO A 234 -10.69 0.58 -1.40
C PRO A 234 -9.56 0.38 -2.41
N ASP A 235 -8.43 1.06 -2.19
CA ASP A 235 -7.23 0.96 -3.04
C ASP A 235 -6.60 -0.42 -3.08
N SER A 236 -6.89 -1.27 -2.10
CA SER A 236 -6.44 -2.66 -2.06
C SER A 236 -7.17 -3.57 -3.06
N PHE A 237 -8.33 -3.14 -3.58
CA PHE A 237 -9.25 -3.98 -4.36
C PHE A 237 -9.50 -3.44 -5.77
N THR A 238 -8.50 -2.86 -6.38
CA THR A 238 -8.58 -2.34 -7.75
C THR A 238 -8.77 -3.46 -8.77
N LEU A 239 -9.10 -3.10 -10.00
CA LEU A 239 -9.19 -4.05 -11.12
C LEU A 239 -7.92 -4.90 -11.28
N ALA A 240 -6.75 -4.35 -10.92
CA ALA A 240 -5.48 -5.07 -10.95
C ALA A 240 -5.52 -6.37 -10.12
N LEU A 241 -6.20 -6.39 -8.97
CA LEU A 241 -6.40 -7.61 -8.18
C LEU A 241 -7.19 -8.67 -8.97
N SER A 242 -8.27 -8.28 -9.65
CA SER A 242 -9.05 -9.21 -10.48
C SER A 242 -8.25 -9.80 -11.63
N ILE A 243 -7.43 -8.96 -12.30
CA ILE A 243 -6.52 -9.40 -13.35
C ILE A 243 -5.48 -10.37 -12.78
N THR A 244 -4.90 -10.05 -11.63
CA THR A 244 -3.91 -10.88 -10.94
C THR A 244 -4.49 -12.27 -10.61
N LEU A 245 -5.72 -12.33 -10.10
CA LEU A 245 -6.42 -13.59 -9.84
C LEU A 245 -6.67 -14.37 -11.14
N LEU A 246 -7.10 -13.71 -12.22
CA LEU A 246 -7.31 -14.37 -13.50
C LEU A 246 -6.00 -14.93 -14.07
N VAL A 247 -4.89 -14.17 -14.00
CA VAL A 247 -3.55 -14.64 -14.37
C VAL A 247 -3.17 -15.87 -13.56
N GLY A 248 -3.36 -15.83 -12.24
CA GLY A 248 -3.11 -16.99 -11.37
C GLY A 248 -3.92 -18.23 -11.77
N SER A 249 -5.20 -18.06 -12.10
CA SER A 249 -6.06 -19.15 -12.57
C SER A 249 -5.54 -19.77 -13.88
N VAL A 250 -5.20 -18.94 -14.86
CA VAL A 250 -4.70 -19.41 -16.18
C VAL A 250 -3.34 -20.09 -16.06
N VAL A 251 -2.39 -19.44 -15.38
CA VAL A 251 -1.03 -19.97 -15.21
C VAL A 251 -1.02 -21.23 -14.36
N GLY A 252 -1.81 -21.27 -13.30
CA GLY A 252 -1.93 -22.43 -12.43
C GLY A 252 -2.58 -23.63 -13.13
N GLY A 253 -3.54 -23.37 -14.01
CA GLY A 253 -4.38 -24.32 -14.70
C GLY A 253 -5.82 -24.25 -14.22
N ALA A 254 -6.66 -23.53 -14.96
CA ALA A 254 -8.04 -23.19 -14.56
C ALA A 254 -8.95 -24.43 -14.41
N ASP A 255 -8.68 -25.51 -15.11
CA ASP A 255 -9.41 -26.79 -15.04
C ASP A 255 -8.94 -27.72 -13.90
N SER A 256 -8.09 -27.22 -13.01
CA SER A 256 -7.50 -27.98 -11.90
C SER A 256 -7.66 -27.28 -10.55
N ILE A 257 -8.16 -28.00 -9.53
CA ILE A 257 -8.21 -27.47 -8.16
C ILE A 257 -6.79 -27.31 -7.58
N ALA A 258 -5.87 -28.24 -7.89
CA ALA A 258 -4.47 -28.12 -7.52
C ALA A 258 -3.79 -26.94 -8.25
N GLY A 259 -4.26 -26.61 -9.46
CA GLY A 259 -3.82 -25.45 -10.22
C GLY A 259 -3.97 -24.14 -9.45
N ALA A 260 -4.97 -24.02 -8.59
CA ALA A 260 -5.16 -22.84 -7.75
C ALA A 260 -3.94 -22.57 -6.82
N VAL A 261 -3.33 -23.60 -6.27
CA VAL A 261 -2.12 -23.47 -5.44
C VAL A 261 -0.92 -23.04 -6.28
N TYR A 262 -0.73 -23.62 -7.45
CA TYR A 262 0.37 -23.25 -8.36
C TYR A 262 0.22 -21.81 -8.86
N GLY A 263 -1.02 -21.42 -9.19
CA GLY A 263 -1.33 -20.04 -9.57
C GLY A 263 -1.08 -19.05 -8.45
N ALA A 264 -1.46 -19.37 -7.21
CA ALA A 264 -1.19 -18.54 -6.05
C ALA A 264 0.32 -18.36 -5.78
N LEU A 265 1.11 -19.43 -5.90
CA LEU A 265 2.58 -19.36 -5.82
C LEU A 265 3.15 -18.48 -6.93
N PHE A 266 2.68 -18.61 -8.15
CA PHE A 266 3.13 -17.79 -9.27
C PHE A 266 2.84 -16.30 -9.01
N VAL A 267 1.60 -15.98 -8.67
CA VAL A 267 1.15 -14.60 -8.45
C VAL A 267 1.94 -13.89 -7.33
N LEU A 268 2.30 -14.62 -6.28
CA LEU A 268 3.05 -14.04 -5.16
C LEU A 268 4.55 -14.00 -5.41
N PHE A 269 5.15 -15.09 -5.88
CA PHE A 269 6.62 -15.20 -5.90
C PHE A 269 7.27 -14.71 -7.21
N VAL A 270 6.57 -14.74 -8.35
CA VAL A 270 7.18 -14.28 -9.62
C VAL A 270 7.42 -12.78 -9.63
N PRO A 271 6.49 -11.90 -9.19
CA PRO A 271 6.80 -10.48 -9.06
C PRO A 271 7.97 -10.19 -8.11
N LEU A 272 8.05 -10.90 -6.97
CA LEU A 272 9.16 -10.76 -6.02
C LEU A 272 10.51 -11.18 -6.62
N ALA A 273 10.53 -12.24 -7.42
CA ALA A 273 11.72 -12.66 -8.15
C ALA A 273 12.09 -11.67 -9.25
N ALA A 274 11.11 -11.11 -9.96
CA ALA A 274 11.33 -10.10 -10.99
C ALA A 274 11.95 -8.80 -10.42
N GLU A 275 11.54 -8.39 -9.23
CA GLU A 275 12.14 -7.24 -8.52
C GLU A 275 13.65 -7.43 -8.23
N SER A 276 14.09 -8.67 -8.00
CA SER A 276 15.51 -8.97 -7.78
C SER A 276 16.35 -8.86 -9.06
N VAL A 277 15.73 -8.99 -10.24
CA VAL A 277 16.38 -8.88 -11.55
C VAL A 277 16.41 -7.43 -12.02
N SER A 278 15.27 -6.73 -11.95
CA SER A 278 15.19 -5.32 -12.34
C SER A 278 14.01 -4.64 -11.63
N ARG A 279 14.31 -3.65 -10.82
CA ARG A 279 13.29 -2.87 -10.09
C ARG A 279 12.38 -2.06 -11.01
N SER A 280 12.91 -1.53 -12.10
CA SER A 280 12.16 -0.70 -13.06
C SER A 280 11.37 -1.52 -14.08
N ALA A 281 11.71 -2.79 -14.30
CA ALA A 281 11.12 -3.65 -15.33
C ALA A 281 10.26 -4.80 -14.75
N THR A 282 9.91 -4.77 -13.46
CA THR A 282 9.16 -5.84 -12.78
C THR A 282 7.87 -6.22 -13.54
N GLY A 283 7.10 -5.21 -13.98
CA GLY A 283 5.88 -5.45 -14.77
C GLY A 283 6.14 -6.08 -16.13
N ALA A 284 7.21 -5.68 -16.82
CA ALA A 284 7.59 -6.27 -18.11
C ALA A 284 8.04 -7.72 -17.95
N VAL A 285 8.84 -8.02 -16.92
CA VAL A 285 9.29 -9.39 -16.62
C VAL A 285 8.08 -10.27 -16.28
N PHE A 286 7.17 -9.78 -15.44
CA PHE A 286 5.93 -10.51 -15.10
C PHE A 286 5.08 -10.80 -16.35
N GLY A 287 4.87 -9.77 -17.19
CA GLY A 287 4.15 -9.91 -18.47
C GLY A 287 4.80 -10.91 -19.43
N ALA A 288 6.14 -10.86 -19.56
CA ALA A 288 6.89 -11.82 -20.37
C ALA A 288 6.76 -13.26 -19.85
N CYS A 289 6.84 -13.44 -18.51
CA CYS A 289 6.59 -14.75 -17.89
C CYS A 289 5.17 -15.25 -18.14
N LEU A 290 4.17 -14.38 -18.09
CA LEU A 290 2.78 -14.72 -18.40
C LEU A 290 2.63 -15.18 -19.85
N VAL A 291 3.15 -14.38 -20.80
CA VAL A 291 3.10 -14.73 -22.23
C VAL A 291 3.79 -16.06 -22.49
N ALA A 292 5.00 -16.24 -21.97
CA ALA A 292 5.73 -17.51 -22.09
C ALA A 292 4.92 -18.71 -21.54
N THR A 293 4.29 -18.53 -20.37
CA THR A 293 3.48 -19.58 -19.74
C THR A 293 2.29 -19.98 -20.62
N VAL A 294 1.57 -19.01 -21.19
CA VAL A 294 0.40 -19.26 -22.06
C VAL A 294 0.81 -20.04 -23.32
N PHE A 295 1.94 -19.68 -23.94
CA PHE A 295 2.42 -20.36 -25.15
C PHE A 295 3.01 -21.76 -24.88
N VAL A 296 3.80 -21.90 -23.81
CA VAL A 296 4.52 -23.15 -23.50
C VAL A 296 3.64 -24.15 -22.75
N MET A 297 2.70 -23.65 -21.93
CA MET A 297 1.87 -24.46 -21.02
C MET A 297 0.36 -24.17 -21.19
N PRO A 298 -0.27 -24.53 -22.31
CA PRO A 298 -1.66 -24.17 -22.62
C PRO A 298 -2.69 -24.74 -21.63
N ARG A 299 -2.32 -25.70 -20.77
CA ARG A 299 -3.12 -26.22 -19.65
C ARG A 299 -2.54 -25.77 -18.29
N GLY A 300 -1.70 -24.74 -18.28
CA GLY A 300 -1.04 -24.21 -17.09
C GLY A 300 -0.04 -25.21 -16.46
N LEU A 301 0.50 -24.79 -15.29
CA LEU A 301 1.47 -25.59 -14.53
C LEU A 301 0.92 -26.95 -14.11
N ALA A 302 -0.36 -27.02 -13.72
CA ALA A 302 -0.99 -28.30 -13.36
C ALA A 302 -0.97 -29.30 -14.54
N GLY A 303 -1.25 -28.84 -15.76
CA GLY A 303 -1.20 -29.65 -16.95
C GLY A 303 0.20 -30.13 -17.32
N LEU A 304 1.22 -29.26 -17.16
CA LEU A 304 2.63 -29.61 -17.37
C LEU A 304 3.08 -30.70 -16.38
N LEU A 305 2.82 -30.47 -15.09
CA LEU A 305 3.19 -31.41 -14.01
C LEU A 305 2.52 -32.78 -14.22
N ALA A 306 1.24 -32.81 -14.65
CA ALA A 306 0.54 -34.04 -14.97
C ALA A 306 1.18 -34.77 -16.14
N ARG A 307 1.62 -34.09 -17.22
CA ARG A 307 2.33 -34.68 -18.35
C ARG A 307 3.69 -35.24 -17.96
N LEU A 308 4.47 -34.50 -17.14
CA LEU A 308 5.75 -34.97 -16.65
C LEU A 308 5.60 -36.20 -15.74
N ALA A 309 4.59 -36.21 -14.89
CA ALA A 309 4.24 -37.35 -14.05
C ALA A 309 3.88 -38.60 -14.87
N ALA A 310 3.14 -38.43 -15.99
CA ALA A 310 2.79 -39.51 -16.86
C ALA A 310 4.00 -40.11 -17.63
N ARG A 311 5.04 -39.32 -17.89
CA ARG A 311 6.28 -39.75 -18.56
C ARG A 311 7.29 -40.42 -17.63
N ALA A 312 7.16 -40.27 -16.32
CA ALA A 312 8.05 -40.84 -15.31
C ALA A 312 7.31 -41.82 -14.38
N PRO A 313 6.79 -42.96 -14.89
CA PRO A 313 5.94 -43.87 -14.12
C PRO A 313 6.69 -44.55 -12.94
N ARG A 314 8.04 -44.59 -12.96
CA ARG A 314 8.87 -45.18 -11.88
C ARG A 314 9.02 -44.26 -10.63
N LEU A 315 8.73 -42.96 -10.77
CA LEU A 315 8.77 -42.01 -9.66
C LEU A 315 7.39 -41.82 -9.00
N GLY A 316 6.37 -42.58 -9.40
CA GLY A 316 5.01 -42.44 -8.87
C GLY A 316 4.37 -41.12 -9.28
N ALA A 317 3.49 -41.12 -10.28
CA ALA A 317 2.78 -39.93 -10.79
C ALA A 317 2.20 -38.98 -9.71
N PRO A 318 1.79 -39.44 -8.53
CA PRO A 318 1.39 -38.55 -7.42
C PRO A 318 2.53 -37.81 -6.71
N MET A 319 3.81 -38.18 -6.96
CA MET A 319 4.97 -37.59 -6.23
C MET A 319 5.46 -36.25 -6.80
N LEU A 320 5.35 -36.04 -8.13
CA LEU A 320 5.99 -34.84 -8.74
C LEU A 320 5.26 -33.54 -8.45
N ALA A 321 3.94 -33.57 -8.31
CA ALA A 321 3.16 -32.36 -8.04
C ALA A 321 3.37 -31.84 -6.60
N PRO A 322 3.24 -32.66 -5.53
CA PRO A 322 3.55 -32.22 -4.17
C PRO A 322 5.05 -32.02 -3.93
N ALA A 323 5.93 -32.81 -4.58
CA ALA A 323 7.38 -32.61 -4.48
C ALA A 323 7.82 -31.28 -5.08
N ALA A 324 7.22 -30.82 -6.17
CA ALA A 324 7.48 -29.48 -6.72
C ALA A 324 7.03 -28.36 -5.76
N VAL A 325 5.88 -28.50 -5.11
CA VAL A 325 5.44 -27.54 -4.06
C VAL A 325 6.40 -27.56 -2.88
N VAL A 326 6.77 -28.73 -2.39
CA VAL A 326 7.72 -28.88 -1.28
C VAL A 326 9.11 -28.35 -1.70
N ALA A 327 9.57 -28.61 -2.92
CA ALA A 327 10.85 -28.09 -3.42
C ALA A 327 10.86 -26.56 -3.52
N VAL A 328 9.78 -25.93 -4.00
CA VAL A 328 9.62 -24.48 -4.01
C VAL A 328 9.58 -23.91 -2.59
N LEU A 329 8.88 -24.59 -1.68
CA LEU A 329 8.78 -24.17 -0.28
C LEU A 329 10.12 -24.36 0.46
N VAL A 330 10.86 -25.44 0.18
CA VAL A 330 12.19 -25.70 0.75
C VAL A 330 13.23 -24.76 0.14
N ALA A 331 13.19 -24.49 -1.16
CA ALA A 331 14.06 -23.48 -1.79
C ALA A 331 13.76 -22.06 -1.23
N ALA A 332 12.47 -21.75 -1.01
CA ALA A 332 12.07 -20.53 -0.33
C ALA A 332 12.53 -20.48 1.13
N ALA A 333 12.58 -21.61 1.83
CA ALA A 333 13.11 -21.71 3.21
C ALA A 333 14.63 -21.59 3.25
N ALA A 334 15.34 -22.19 2.29
CA ALA A 334 16.82 -22.21 2.24
C ALA A 334 17.46 -20.85 2.00
N THR A 335 16.72 -19.87 1.44
CA THR A 335 17.20 -18.50 1.25
C THR A 335 17.04 -17.60 2.48
N GLY A 336 16.56 -18.14 3.61
CA GLY A 336 16.41 -17.46 4.89
C GLY A 336 17.68 -17.61 5.72
N GLY A 337 18.62 -16.65 5.63
CA GLY A 337 19.75 -16.58 6.56
C GLY A 337 19.23 -16.39 7.98
N GLY A 338 19.65 -17.28 8.91
CA GLY A 338 19.33 -17.16 10.31
C GLY A 338 19.88 -15.84 10.85
N ALA A 339 19.01 -15.06 11.49
CA ALA A 339 19.42 -13.87 12.21
C ALA A 339 20.41 -14.31 13.32
N ALA A 340 21.65 -13.83 13.22
CA ALA A 340 22.59 -13.92 14.32
C ALA A 340 21.93 -13.25 15.55
N ARG A 341 22.08 -13.86 16.74
CA ARG A 341 21.64 -13.33 18.03
C ARG A 341 22.44 -12.07 18.39
N GLY A 342 22.22 -10.97 17.65
CA GLY A 342 22.76 -9.63 17.87
C GLY A 342 21.64 -8.64 18.13
N ARG A 343 21.99 -7.41 18.49
CA ARG A 343 21.04 -6.29 18.57
C ARG A 343 20.34 -6.12 17.21
N ALA A 344 19.00 -6.03 17.21
CA ALA A 344 18.22 -5.93 15.97
C ALA A 344 18.74 -4.80 15.07
N GLY A 345 19.11 -5.12 13.83
CA GLY A 345 19.55 -4.16 12.82
C GLY A 345 20.94 -3.56 13.02
N VAL A 346 21.70 -4.01 14.01
CA VAL A 346 23.03 -3.45 14.35
C VAL A 346 24.06 -4.55 14.50
N SER A 347 25.17 -4.41 13.79
CA SER A 347 26.40 -5.17 13.97
C SER A 347 27.53 -4.26 14.46
N ASP A 348 28.70 -4.83 14.67
CA ASP A 348 29.90 -4.04 15.04
C ASP A 348 30.31 -3.05 13.95
N THR A 349 29.94 -3.28 12.70
CA THR A 349 30.37 -2.51 11.52
C THR A 349 29.23 -1.82 10.77
N GLU A 350 27.95 -2.16 11.03
CA GLU A 350 26.81 -1.72 10.23
C GLU A 350 25.56 -1.44 11.07
N ILE A 351 24.83 -0.38 10.69
CA ILE A 351 23.47 -0.06 11.16
C ILE A 351 22.53 -0.14 9.95
N ARG A 352 21.55 -1.04 9.99
CA ARG A 352 20.54 -1.20 8.93
C ARG A 352 19.31 -0.35 9.19
N VAL A 353 18.96 0.50 8.22
CA VAL A 353 17.82 1.41 8.26
C VAL A 353 16.85 1.03 7.13
N GLY A 354 15.58 0.82 7.45
CA GLY A 354 14.53 0.49 6.49
C GLY A 354 13.81 1.74 5.99
N GLN A 355 13.35 1.71 4.74
CA GLN A 355 12.53 2.77 4.16
C GLN A 355 11.58 2.20 3.11
N THR A 356 10.32 2.67 3.09
CA THR A 356 9.36 2.45 2.00
C THR A 356 9.05 3.77 1.33
N VAL A 357 9.22 3.84 0.01
CA VAL A 357 8.92 5.01 -0.83
C VAL A 357 8.37 4.54 -2.17
N PRO A 358 7.49 5.30 -2.85
CA PRO A 358 7.00 4.95 -4.16
C PRO A 358 8.03 5.29 -5.23
N TYR A 359 8.85 4.32 -5.65
CA TYR A 359 9.68 4.46 -6.85
C TYR A 359 8.89 4.26 -8.14
N SER A 360 7.69 3.66 -8.03
CA SER A 360 6.73 3.45 -9.09
C SER A 360 5.34 3.93 -8.69
N GLY A 361 4.37 3.89 -9.64
CA GLY A 361 2.98 4.25 -9.35
C GLY A 361 2.69 5.76 -9.41
N PRO A 362 1.52 6.19 -8.90
CA PRO A 362 0.98 7.54 -9.12
C PRO A 362 1.79 8.66 -8.42
N ALA A 363 2.55 8.33 -7.38
CA ALA A 363 3.38 9.26 -6.63
C ALA A 363 4.89 8.96 -6.78
N SER A 364 5.31 8.40 -7.92
CA SER A 364 6.69 8.00 -8.17
C SER A 364 7.71 9.15 -8.11
N ASN A 365 7.27 10.40 -8.27
CA ASN A 365 8.09 11.58 -8.05
C ASN A 365 8.64 11.68 -6.61
N LEU A 366 7.99 11.04 -5.60
CA LEU A 366 8.47 10.98 -4.23
C LEU A 366 9.62 9.98 -4.03
N GLY A 367 9.93 9.15 -5.01
CA GLY A 367 11.06 8.23 -4.98
C GLY A 367 12.42 8.92 -4.78
N VAL A 368 12.52 10.21 -5.11
CA VAL A 368 13.71 11.03 -4.85
C VAL A 368 14.09 11.07 -3.37
N LEU A 369 13.13 10.91 -2.45
CA LEU A 369 13.39 10.82 -1.01
C LEU A 369 14.32 9.66 -0.66
N GLY A 370 14.12 8.51 -1.30
CA GLY A 370 14.96 7.33 -1.09
C GLY A 370 16.36 7.52 -1.68
N HIS A 371 16.46 8.05 -2.89
CA HIS A 371 17.75 8.32 -3.53
C HIS A 371 18.59 9.34 -2.75
N ALA A 372 17.97 10.44 -2.32
CA ALA A 372 18.64 11.47 -1.54
C ALA A 372 19.07 10.97 -0.15
N THR A 373 18.24 10.15 0.52
CA THR A 373 18.61 9.52 1.79
C THR A 373 19.81 8.60 1.63
N ALA A 374 19.84 7.76 0.56
CA ALA A 374 20.97 6.89 0.25
C ALA A 374 22.25 7.67 0.00
N ALA A 375 22.16 8.77 -0.75
CA ALA A 375 23.27 9.67 -1.04
C ALA A 375 23.83 10.35 0.22
N TYR A 376 22.95 10.74 1.15
CA TYR A 376 23.40 11.31 2.41
C TYR A 376 24.12 10.27 3.29
N PHE A 377 23.60 9.05 3.35
CA PHE A 377 24.25 7.97 4.08
C PHE A 377 25.61 7.59 3.46
N ALA A 378 25.76 7.66 2.13
CA ALA A 378 27.04 7.47 1.47
C ALA A 378 28.06 8.51 1.95
N LYS A 379 27.70 9.81 1.98
CA LYS A 379 28.53 10.88 2.54
C LYS A 379 28.96 10.57 3.99
N VAL A 380 28.00 10.22 4.85
CA VAL A 380 28.28 9.91 6.26
C VAL A 380 29.23 8.72 6.38
N ASN A 381 29.07 7.70 5.53
CA ASN A 381 29.94 6.53 5.50
C ASN A 381 31.37 6.85 5.06
N ASP A 382 31.54 7.77 4.12
CA ASP A 382 32.87 8.24 3.67
C ASP A 382 33.57 9.10 4.75
N GLU A 383 32.78 9.74 5.62
CA GLU A 383 33.24 10.49 6.80
C GLU A 383 33.51 9.58 8.02
N GLY A 384 33.48 8.25 7.88
CA GLY A 384 33.74 7.28 8.95
C GLY A 384 32.51 6.68 9.62
N GLY A 385 31.30 6.99 9.13
CA GLY A 385 30.04 6.43 9.62
C GLY A 385 29.55 7.08 10.91
N VAL A 386 28.74 6.34 11.67
CA VAL A 386 28.19 6.77 12.95
C VAL A 386 28.73 5.87 14.06
N ASN A 387 29.49 6.43 14.99
CA ASN A 387 30.13 5.70 16.07
C ASN A 387 30.92 4.46 15.57
N GLY A 388 31.67 4.64 14.44
CA GLY A 388 32.47 3.60 13.79
C GLY A 388 31.67 2.58 12.97
N ARG A 389 30.36 2.74 12.81
CA ARG A 389 29.49 1.85 12.03
C ARG A 389 29.00 2.53 10.75
N ARG A 390 28.95 1.79 9.64
CA ARG A 390 28.39 2.28 8.37
C ARG A 390 26.85 2.25 8.42
N LEU A 391 26.22 3.26 7.85
CA LEU A 391 24.78 3.28 7.64
C LEU A 391 24.43 2.54 6.35
N ARG A 392 23.54 1.57 6.44
CA ARG A 392 22.99 0.87 5.28
C ARG A 392 21.50 1.11 5.15
N LEU A 393 21.12 1.86 4.10
CA LEU A 393 19.72 2.06 3.76
C LEU A 393 19.20 0.89 2.93
N LEU A 394 18.09 0.31 3.39
CA LEU A 394 17.28 -0.67 2.67
C LEU A 394 15.99 0.03 2.25
N SER A 395 16.05 0.77 1.14
CA SER A 395 14.89 1.49 0.58
C SER A 395 14.21 0.64 -0.49
N VAL A 396 12.89 0.45 -0.36
CA VAL A 396 12.10 -0.44 -1.21
C VAL A 396 10.86 0.27 -1.76
N ASP A 397 10.44 -0.17 -2.97
CA ASP A 397 9.28 0.36 -3.66
C ASP A 397 7.98 -0.18 -3.07
N ASP A 398 7.09 0.71 -2.66
CA ASP A 398 5.74 0.35 -2.24
C ASP A 398 4.64 0.79 -3.24
N ALA A 399 5.02 1.42 -4.35
CA ALA A 399 4.12 1.91 -5.40
C ALA A 399 2.99 2.82 -4.88
N TYR A 400 3.16 3.45 -3.71
CA TYR A 400 2.12 4.21 -3.02
C TYR A 400 0.88 3.37 -2.68
N SER A 401 1.06 2.07 -2.43
CA SER A 401 0.00 1.09 -2.18
C SER A 401 0.09 0.55 -0.76
N PRO A 402 -0.90 0.80 0.13
CA PRO A 402 -0.87 0.34 1.51
C PRO A 402 -0.64 -1.17 1.69
N PRO A 403 -1.26 -2.09 0.92
CA PRO A 403 -0.97 -3.51 1.02
C PRO A 403 0.49 -3.85 0.70
N ARG A 404 1.07 -3.15 -0.28
CA ARG A 404 2.47 -3.34 -0.65
C ARG A 404 3.41 -2.76 0.40
N THR A 405 3.04 -1.63 0.99
CA THR A 405 3.77 -1.07 2.14
C THR A 405 3.80 -2.05 3.31
N VAL A 406 2.69 -2.73 3.62
CA VAL A 406 2.63 -3.77 4.66
C VAL A 406 3.60 -4.91 4.36
N GLU A 407 3.58 -5.45 3.15
CA GLU A 407 4.47 -6.52 2.73
C GLU A 407 5.94 -6.13 2.82
N GLN A 408 6.30 -4.98 2.26
CA GLN A 408 7.68 -4.50 2.25
C GLN A 408 8.19 -4.12 3.65
N THR A 409 7.35 -3.52 4.48
CA THR A 409 7.69 -3.23 5.88
C THR A 409 7.94 -4.51 6.68
N ARG A 410 7.09 -5.53 6.53
CA ARG A 410 7.33 -6.83 7.17
C ARG A 410 8.62 -7.49 6.68
N ARG A 411 8.91 -7.40 5.38
CA ARG A 411 10.18 -7.86 4.82
C ARG A 411 11.38 -7.16 5.47
N LEU A 412 11.34 -5.83 5.57
CA LEU A 412 12.42 -5.04 6.17
C LEU A 412 12.62 -5.39 7.65
N VAL A 413 11.53 -5.55 8.42
CA VAL A 413 11.58 -5.81 9.85
C VAL A 413 11.90 -7.27 10.17
N GLU A 414 11.23 -8.23 9.52
CA GLU A 414 11.25 -9.65 9.90
C GLU A 414 12.32 -10.46 9.15
N ARG A 415 12.75 -10.00 7.97
CA ARG A 415 13.76 -10.69 7.14
C ARG A 415 15.09 -9.96 7.11
N GLU A 416 15.06 -8.65 6.79
CA GLU A 416 16.27 -7.85 6.67
C GLU A 416 16.74 -7.34 8.05
N ASP A 417 15.91 -7.51 9.09
CA ASP A 417 16.19 -7.15 10.48
C ASP A 417 16.71 -5.72 10.61
N VAL A 418 15.92 -4.71 10.18
CA VAL A 418 16.29 -3.31 10.31
C VAL A 418 16.16 -2.81 11.74
N LEU A 419 17.02 -1.87 12.13
CA LEU A 419 16.96 -1.20 13.43
C LEU A 419 15.67 -0.38 13.55
N LEU A 420 15.38 0.40 12.53
CA LEU A 420 14.25 1.34 12.48
C LEU A 420 13.76 1.54 11.05
N MET A 421 12.54 2.07 10.90
CA MET A 421 12.01 2.63 9.67
C MET A 421 12.23 4.14 9.66
N PHE A 422 12.70 4.70 8.54
CA PHE A 422 13.09 6.10 8.44
C PHE A 422 12.54 6.76 7.19
N ASN A 423 11.98 7.99 7.33
CA ASN A 423 11.59 8.86 6.23
C ASN A 423 10.73 8.17 5.16
N SER A 424 9.92 7.18 5.57
CA SER A 424 8.93 6.52 4.71
C SER A 424 7.79 7.49 4.40
N THR A 425 7.16 7.38 3.22
CA THR A 425 6.17 8.38 2.77
C THR A 425 4.79 7.78 2.46
N GLY A 426 3.77 8.65 2.38
CA GLY A 426 2.38 8.29 2.10
C GLY A 426 1.54 8.06 3.35
N THR A 427 0.54 8.92 3.62
CA THR A 427 -0.24 8.88 4.86
C THR A 427 -0.98 7.54 5.02
N ALA A 428 -1.78 7.12 4.04
CA ALA A 428 -2.48 5.84 4.07
C ALA A 428 -1.53 4.63 4.12
N ALA A 429 -0.38 4.72 3.42
CA ALA A 429 0.65 3.70 3.41
C ALA A 429 1.27 3.50 4.81
N GLN A 430 1.64 4.60 5.47
CA GLN A 430 2.23 4.54 6.81
C GLN A 430 1.20 4.20 7.89
N GLN A 431 -0.05 4.59 7.72
CA GLN A 431 -1.16 4.20 8.59
C GLN A 431 -1.37 2.68 8.60
N ALA A 432 -1.19 2.02 7.47
CA ALA A 432 -1.33 0.57 7.37
C ALA A 432 -0.27 -0.21 8.17
N VAL A 433 0.87 0.41 8.50
CA VAL A 433 2.00 -0.27 9.16
C VAL A 433 2.33 0.24 10.55
N HIS A 434 1.88 1.44 10.96
CA HIS A 434 2.32 2.03 12.21
C HIS A 434 1.93 1.21 13.46
N ARG A 435 0.74 0.60 13.49
CA ARG A 435 0.34 -0.29 14.59
C ARG A 435 1.21 -1.52 14.68
N TYR A 436 1.54 -2.13 13.53
CA TYR A 436 2.47 -3.26 13.47
C TYR A 436 3.86 -2.88 13.98
N LEU A 437 4.41 -1.73 13.55
CA LEU A 437 5.71 -1.25 14.00
C LEU A 437 5.72 -0.95 15.50
N ASN A 438 4.66 -0.31 16.02
CA ASN A 438 4.50 -0.07 17.45
C ASN A 438 4.42 -1.39 18.25
N ALA A 439 3.65 -2.38 17.80
CA ALA A 439 3.53 -3.69 18.44
C ALA A 439 4.85 -4.50 18.41
N LYS A 440 5.68 -4.31 17.37
CA LYS A 440 7.01 -4.95 17.23
C LYS A 440 8.15 -4.13 17.87
N HIS A 441 7.83 -2.98 18.49
CA HIS A 441 8.80 -2.06 19.08
C HIS A 441 9.89 -1.65 18.06
N VAL A 442 9.48 -1.31 16.83
CA VAL A 442 10.36 -0.81 15.79
C VAL A 442 10.16 0.68 15.63
N PRO A 443 11.16 1.53 15.89
CA PRO A 443 11.04 2.96 15.69
C PRO A 443 10.69 3.30 14.25
N GLN A 444 9.67 4.13 14.05
CA GLN A 444 9.29 4.72 12.78
C GLN A 444 9.55 6.22 12.87
N LEU A 445 10.75 6.64 12.47
CA LEU A 445 11.24 7.99 12.74
C LEU A 445 11.14 8.91 11.53
N PHE A 446 10.73 10.13 11.82
CA PHE A 446 10.70 11.26 10.89
C PHE A 446 9.97 10.88 9.60
N VAL A 447 8.79 10.28 9.77
CA VAL A 447 7.93 9.83 8.67
C VAL A 447 7.67 11.01 7.73
N SER A 448 7.86 10.81 6.42
CA SER A 448 7.65 11.86 5.42
C SER A 448 6.15 12.07 5.11
N THR A 449 5.38 12.21 6.18
CA THR A 449 3.96 12.54 6.23
C THR A 449 3.69 13.13 7.59
N ALA A 450 2.71 14.00 7.72
CA ALA A 450 2.52 14.83 8.91
C ALA A 450 1.09 14.79 9.47
N ALA A 451 0.41 13.65 9.30
CA ALA A 451 -0.87 13.43 9.95
C ALA A 451 -0.72 13.54 11.48
N SER A 452 -1.65 14.21 12.15
CA SER A 452 -1.62 14.49 13.59
C SER A 452 -1.54 13.22 14.45
N MET A 453 -2.03 12.11 13.94
CA MET A 453 -1.95 10.81 14.62
C MET A 453 -0.51 10.35 14.93
N TRP A 454 0.49 10.82 14.18
CA TRP A 454 1.90 10.48 14.42
C TRP A 454 2.49 11.21 15.62
N ALA A 455 1.88 12.30 16.05
CA ALA A 455 2.34 13.14 17.16
C ALA A 455 1.70 12.77 18.51
N ASP A 456 1.11 11.58 18.62
CA ASP A 456 0.52 11.04 19.84
C ASP A 456 1.41 9.95 20.48
N PRO A 457 2.42 10.33 21.30
CA PRO A 457 3.32 9.36 21.95
C PRO A 457 2.63 8.47 22.99
N ALA A 458 1.49 8.87 23.53
CA ALA A 458 0.74 8.05 24.48
C ALA A 458 0.15 6.82 23.79
N ARG A 459 -0.31 6.99 22.56
CA ARG A 459 -0.91 5.92 21.77
C ARG A 459 0.08 5.18 20.87
N TYR A 460 1.06 5.92 20.32
CA TYR A 460 2.03 5.42 19.36
C TYR A 460 3.46 5.81 19.72
N PRO A 461 4.01 5.24 20.82
CA PRO A 461 5.31 5.65 21.35
C PRO A 461 6.50 5.36 20.44
N TRP A 462 6.30 4.58 19.36
CA TRP A 462 7.35 4.19 18.42
C TRP A 462 7.26 4.91 17.07
N THR A 463 6.32 5.88 16.90
CA THR A 463 6.12 6.62 15.64
C THR A 463 6.29 8.12 15.87
N MET A 464 7.09 8.77 15.01
CA MET A 464 7.36 10.21 15.07
C MET A 464 7.24 10.83 13.67
N PRO A 465 6.47 11.95 13.49
CA PRO A 465 6.37 12.65 12.21
C PRO A 465 7.69 13.32 11.83
N GLY A 466 7.85 13.68 10.57
CA GLY A 466 9.02 14.38 10.05
C GLY A 466 8.74 15.76 9.46
N ASN A 467 7.51 16.29 9.58
CA ASN A 467 7.07 17.57 9.05
C ASN A 467 6.21 18.34 10.06
N ILE A 468 5.84 19.57 9.69
CA ILE A 468 4.74 20.31 10.34
C ILE A 468 3.45 19.51 10.14
N LEU A 469 2.64 19.41 11.20
CA LEU A 469 1.37 18.70 11.12
C LEU A 469 0.40 19.39 10.14
N TYR A 470 -0.35 18.62 9.41
CA TYR A 470 -1.28 19.09 8.38
C TYR A 470 -2.35 20.04 8.94
N ASP A 471 -2.92 19.70 10.09
CA ASP A 471 -3.90 20.55 10.76
C ASP A 471 -3.29 21.88 11.20
N THR A 472 -2.06 21.87 11.65
CA THR A 472 -1.33 23.07 12.12
C THR A 472 -1.10 24.06 10.97
N GLU A 473 -0.66 23.55 9.82
CA GLU A 473 -0.47 24.35 8.62
C GLU A 473 -1.81 24.86 8.08
N ALA A 474 -2.83 24.01 8.00
CA ALA A 474 -4.16 24.35 7.55
C ALA A 474 -4.79 25.48 8.40
N ARG A 475 -4.64 25.42 9.73
CA ARG A 475 -5.08 26.46 10.65
C ARG A 475 -4.34 27.79 10.39
N ALA A 476 -3.05 27.75 10.06
CA ALA A 476 -2.31 28.95 9.71
C ALA A 476 -2.85 29.60 8.42
N PHE A 477 -3.19 28.81 7.41
CA PHE A 477 -3.84 29.33 6.19
C PHE A 477 -5.21 29.97 6.50
N ALA A 478 -6.02 29.34 7.34
CA ALA A 478 -7.30 29.90 7.76
C ALA A 478 -7.13 31.23 8.50
N ARG A 479 -6.20 31.31 9.46
CA ARG A 479 -5.88 32.56 10.16
C ARG A 479 -5.41 33.66 9.23
N TYR A 480 -4.56 33.33 8.25
CA TYR A 480 -4.14 34.27 7.22
C TYR A 480 -5.34 34.83 6.45
N LEU A 481 -6.27 34.00 6.00
CA LEU A 481 -7.44 34.46 5.28
C LEU A 481 -8.39 35.28 6.16
N LEU A 482 -8.63 34.87 7.40
CA LEU A 482 -9.48 35.62 8.35
C LEU A 482 -8.94 37.02 8.61
N ARG A 483 -7.61 37.16 8.75
CA ARG A 483 -6.95 38.42 8.99
C ARG A 483 -6.88 39.32 7.77
N ASP A 484 -6.37 38.77 6.65
CA ASP A 484 -5.96 39.58 5.49
C ASP A 484 -7.02 39.60 4.38
N ARG A 485 -7.94 38.62 4.37
CA ARG A 485 -8.97 38.45 3.34
C ARG A 485 -10.31 37.94 3.90
N PRO A 486 -10.90 38.60 4.90
CA PRO A 486 -12.08 38.08 5.61
C PRO A 486 -13.35 37.94 4.74
N ARG A 487 -13.38 38.54 3.56
CA ARG A 487 -14.51 38.46 2.62
C ARG A 487 -14.30 37.49 1.47
N SER A 488 -13.19 36.77 1.44
CA SER A 488 -12.87 35.84 0.36
C SER A 488 -13.90 34.72 0.20
N ARG A 489 -14.04 34.28 -1.03
CA ARG A 489 -14.77 33.08 -1.43
C ARG A 489 -13.75 32.01 -1.76
N VAL A 490 -13.76 30.93 -1.00
CA VAL A 490 -12.74 29.90 -1.05
C VAL A 490 -13.26 28.67 -1.76
N ALA A 491 -12.56 28.22 -2.78
CA ALA A 491 -12.69 26.88 -3.35
C ALA A 491 -11.60 25.98 -2.74
N VAL A 492 -11.92 24.73 -2.44
CA VAL A 492 -10.98 23.76 -1.89
C VAL A 492 -10.88 22.56 -2.81
N LEU A 493 -9.67 22.28 -3.29
CA LEU A 493 -9.28 21.03 -3.92
C LEU A 493 -8.48 20.20 -2.91
N TYR A 494 -8.80 18.92 -2.78
CA TYR A 494 -8.04 18.06 -1.85
C TYR A 494 -7.95 16.61 -2.31
N GLN A 495 -6.86 15.95 -1.99
CA GLN A 495 -6.72 14.51 -2.19
C GLN A 495 -7.71 13.77 -1.30
N ASN A 496 -8.44 12.81 -1.84
CA ASN A 496 -9.49 12.10 -1.11
C ASN A 496 -8.92 10.96 -0.24
N ASP A 497 -8.05 11.33 0.71
CA ASP A 497 -7.50 10.44 1.73
C ASP A 497 -7.29 11.19 3.05
N ASP A 498 -6.61 10.59 4.03
CA ASP A 498 -6.35 11.20 5.33
C ASP A 498 -5.54 12.49 5.23
N PHE A 499 -4.60 12.58 4.27
CA PHE A 499 -3.83 13.79 4.03
C PHE A 499 -4.73 14.98 3.69
N GLY A 500 -5.50 14.89 2.61
CA GLY A 500 -6.32 16.03 2.15
C GLY A 500 -7.49 16.31 3.09
N ARG A 501 -8.07 15.29 3.71
CA ARG A 501 -9.18 15.45 4.67
C ARG A 501 -8.73 16.13 5.96
N GLU A 502 -7.52 15.84 6.46
CA GLU A 502 -6.99 16.48 7.66
C GLU A 502 -6.70 17.97 7.42
N TYR A 503 -6.15 18.32 6.23
CA TYR A 503 -6.01 19.73 5.85
C TYR A 503 -7.37 20.44 5.80
N LEU A 504 -8.36 19.85 5.14
CA LEU A 504 -9.71 20.41 5.05
C LEU A 504 -10.34 20.58 6.45
N ALA A 505 -10.21 19.57 7.30
CA ALA A 505 -10.74 19.62 8.67
C ALA A 505 -10.09 20.72 9.49
N GLY A 506 -8.76 20.78 9.53
CA GLY A 506 -8.01 21.83 10.26
C GLY A 506 -8.30 23.24 9.73
N PHE A 507 -8.49 23.37 8.40
CA PHE A 507 -8.87 24.63 7.79
C PHE A 507 -10.28 25.08 8.20
N ARG A 508 -11.26 24.15 8.16
CA ARG A 508 -12.64 24.41 8.59
C ARG A 508 -12.76 24.75 10.07
N ASP A 509 -12.07 23.97 10.90
CA ASP A 509 -12.10 24.16 12.36
C ASP A 509 -11.63 25.55 12.75
N GLU A 510 -10.57 26.05 12.14
CA GLU A 510 -10.02 27.37 12.42
C GLU A 510 -10.89 28.49 11.86
N LEU A 511 -11.51 28.31 10.68
CA LEU A 511 -12.51 29.26 10.17
C LEU A 511 -13.75 29.34 11.07
N GLY A 512 -14.07 28.28 11.79
CA GLY A 512 -15.20 28.22 12.69
C GLY A 512 -16.53 28.56 11.98
N PRO A 513 -17.34 29.51 12.53
CA PRO A 513 -18.61 29.90 11.92
C PRO A 513 -18.47 30.49 10.50
N GLU A 514 -17.33 31.09 10.17
CA GLU A 514 -17.06 31.68 8.87
C GLU A 514 -16.89 30.64 7.75
N ALA A 515 -16.61 29.39 8.11
CA ALA A 515 -16.42 28.31 7.13
C ALA A 515 -17.60 28.17 6.16
N ALA A 516 -18.82 28.20 6.69
CA ALA A 516 -20.04 28.07 5.88
C ALA A 516 -20.24 29.23 4.88
N ARG A 517 -19.73 30.41 5.19
CA ARG A 517 -19.78 31.60 4.32
C ARG A 517 -18.61 31.63 3.34
N MET A 518 -17.42 31.30 3.81
CA MET A 518 -16.18 31.45 3.04
C MET A 518 -15.99 30.31 2.04
N ILE A 519 -16.21 29.04 2.46
CA ILE A 519 -16.00 27.87 1.58
C ILE A 519 -17.23 27.73 0.66
N VAL A 520 -17.09 28.12 -0.61
CA VAL A 520 -18.18 28.13 -1.59
C VAL A 520 -18.20 26.88 -2.47
N ALA A 521 -17.08 26.16 -2.57
CA ALA A 521 -17.00 24.91 -3.31
C ALA A 521 -15.89 24.02 -2.76
N GLU A 522 -16.12 22.72 -2.80
CA GLU A 522 -15.15 21.69 -2.44
C GLU A 522 -15.20 20.56 -3.45
N ARG A 523 -14.02 20.09 -3.85
CA ARG A 523 -13.88 18.90 -4.70
C ARG A 523 -12.69 18.08 -4.24
N SER A 524 -12.89 16.78 -4.22
CA SER A 524 -11.81 15.83 -3.96
C SER A 524 -11.44 15.08 -5.24
N TYR A 525 -10.21 14.61 -5.32
CA TYR A 525 -9.75 13.73 -6.38
C TYR A 525 -9.12 12.46 -5.82
N GLU A 526 -9.08 11.40 -6.63
CA GLU A 526 -8.44 10.14 -6.30
C GLU A 526 -7.02 10.08 -6.87
N THR A 527 -6.08 9.51 -6.12
CA THR A 527 -4.68 9.35 -6.57
C THR A 527 -4.54 8.52 -7.85
N THR A 528 -5.53 7.66 -8.12
CA THR A 528 -5.60 6.85 -9.34
C THR A 528 -6.30 7.54 -10.51
N ALA A 529 -6.84 8.75 -10.32
CA ALA A 529 -7.49 9.50 -11.39
C ALA A 529 -6.49 9.88 -12.49
N PRO A 530 -6.89 9.84 -13.76
CA PRO A 530 -6.03 10.28 -14.87
C PRO A 530 -5.77 11.79 -14.85
N GLY A 531 -6.74 12.58 -14.40
CA GLY A 531 -6.70 14.05 -14.30
C GLY A 531 -7.72 14.56 -13.30
N ILE A 532 -7.84 15.89 -13.21
CA ILE A 532 -8.73 16.62 -12.29
C ILE A 532 -9.53 17.73 -13.01
N ASP A 533 -9.71 17.62 -14.32
CA ASP A 533 -10.32 18.69 -15.11
C ASP A 533 -11.77 18.96 -14.66
N SER A 534 -12.55 17.91 -14.37
CA SER A 534 -13.94 18.04 -13.91
C SER A 534 -14.04 18.75 -12.55
N GLU A 535 -13.15 18.44 -11.63
CA GLU A 535 -13.05 19.07 -10.34
C GLU A 535 -12.69 20.53 -10.47
N MET A 536 -11.70 20.86 -11.30
CA MET A 536 -11.24 22.22 -11.53
C MET A 536 -12.27 23.08 -12.25
N ILE A 537 -13.03 22.52 -13.23
CA ILE A 537 -14.16 23.21 -13.88
C ILE A 537 -15.20 23.61 -12.82
N ALA A 538 -15.57 22.69 -11.95
CA ALA A 538 -16.57 22.96 -10.93
C ALA A 538 -16.09 23.99 -9.88
N LEU A 539 -14.81 23.94 -9.49
CA LEU A 539 -14.22 24.91 -8.57
C LEU A 539 -14.15 26.32 -9.20
N ALA A 540 -13.72 26.43 -10.45
CA ALA A 540 -13.66 27.70 -11.16
C ALA A 540 -15.06 28.32 -11.36
N ALA A 541 -16.07 27.50 -11.65
CA ALA A 541 -17.46 27.94 -11.80
C ALA A 541 -18.09 28.47 -10.52
N SER A 542 -17.52 28.19 -9.34
CA SER A 542 -18.03 28.63 -8.03
C SER A 542 -17.90 30.15 -7.80
N GLY A 543 -17.10 30.84 -8.60
CA GLY A 543 -16.78 32.25 -8.41
C GLY A 543 -15.87 32.52 -7.20
N ALA A 544 -15.07 31.53 -6.80
CA ALA A 544 -14.07 31.66 -5.73
C ALA A 544 -12.92 32.55 -6.21
N ASP A 545 -12.43 33.40 -5.29
CA ASP A 545 -11.26 34.27 -5.45
C ASP A 545 -10.01 33.73 -4.71
N VAL A 546 -10.17 32.62 -3.97
CA VAL A 546 -9.10 31.86 -3.35
C VAL A 546 -9.26 30.38 -3.70
N LEU A 547 -8.18 29.71 -4.11
CA LEU A 547 -8.09 28.27 -4.26
C LEU A 547 -7.15 27.74 -3.16
N MET A 548 -7.70 26.94 -2.25
CA MET A 548 -6.93 26.10 -1.34
C MET A 548 -6.69 24.77 -2.01
N ASP A 549 -5.43 24.42 -2.26
CA ASP A 549 -5.04 23.25 -3.01
C ASP A 549 -4.22 22.30 -2.12
N PHE A 550 -4.89 21.30 -1.55
CA PHE A 550 -4.32 20.24 -0.73
C PHE A 550 -4.14 18.98 -1.57
N SER A 551 -3.28 19.08 -2.57
CA SER A 551 -3.02 18.00 -3.53
C SER A 551 -1.55 17.55 -3.47
N VAL A 552 -1.22 16.45 -4.16
CA VAL A 552 0.12 15.86 -4.16
C VAL A 552 0.64 15.70 -5.59
N GLY A 553 1.93 16.01 -5.78
CA GLY A 553 2.68 15.69 -6.99
C GLY A 553 2.06 16.25 -8.26
N LYS A 554 1.74 15.36 -9.23
CA LYS A 554 1.19 15.75 -10.54
C LYS A 554 -0.12 16.52 -10.45
N PHE A 555 -0.94 16.27 -9.44
CA PHE A 555 -2.26 16.89 -9.32
C PHE A 555 -2.15 18.36 -8.96
N ALA A 556 -1.20 18.75 -8.11
CA ALA A 556 -0.90 20.17 -7.88
C ALA A 556 -0.44 20.85 -9.16
N SER A 557 0.45 20.23 -9.94
CA SER A 557 0.87 20.78 -11.22
C SER A 557 -0.29 20.93 -12.21
N LEU A 558 -1.25 20.00 -12.23
CA LEU A 558 -2.45 20.08 -13.06
C LEU A 558 -3.38 21.20 -12.60
N ALA A 559 -3.58 21.37 -11.28
CA ALA A 559 -4.41 22.42 -10.71
C ALA A 559 -3.87 23.83 -11.07
N ILE A 560 -2.54 24.02 -10.89
CA ILE A 560 -1.85 25.28 -11.24
C ILE A 560 -2.04 25.58 -12.73
N ARG A 561 -1.79 24.60 -13.59
CA ARG A 561 -1.93 24.75 -15.04
C ARG A 561 -3.35 25.09 -15.43
N TYR A 562 -4.34 24.34 -14.91
CA TYR A 562 -5.74 24.58 -15.22
C TYR A 562 -6.19 25.96 -14.78
N ALA A 563 -5.89 26.40 -13.56
CA ALA A 563 -6.26 27.72 -13.06
C ALA A 563 -5.75 28.82 -13.99
N TYR A 564 -4.49 28.70 -14.43
CA TYR A 564 -3.89 29.65 -15.34
C TYR A 564 -4.48 29.60 -16.76
N ASP A 565 -4.55 28.41 -17.37
CA ASP A 565 -4.94 28.25 -18.78
C ASP A 565 -6.42 28.50 -19.02
N SER A 566 -7.30 28.27 -18.02
CA SER A 566 -8.73 28.61 -18.07
C SER A 566 -9.02 30.08 -17.89
N GLY A 567 -8.04 30.93 -17.54
CA GLY A 567 -8.24 32.32 -17.18
C GLY A 567 -8.75 32.57 -15.77
N TRP A 568 -8.98 31.55 -14.98
CA TRP A 568 -9.30 31.71 -13.58
C TRP A 568 -8.05 32.11 -12.77
N ARG A 569 -8.13 33.20 -12.02
CA ARG A 569 -6.99 33.83 -11.32
C ARG A 569 -7.27 33.97 -9.81
N PRO A 570 -7.52 32.87 -9.09
CA PRO A 570 -7.66 32.96 -7.65
C PRO A 570 -6.30 33.23 -6.97
N LEU A 571 -6.31 33.71 -5.73
CA LEU A 571 -5.16 33.51 -4.87
C LEU A 571 -4.98 32.01 -4.66
N HIS A 572 -3.97 31.42 -5.26
CA HIS A 572 -3.71 29.97 -5.18
C HIS A 572 -2.80 29.72 -3.98
N VAL A 573 -3.30 28.99 -3.01
CA VAL A 573 -2.58 28.57 -1.79
C VAL A 573 -2.39 27.07 -1.84
N ILE A 574 -1.15 26.61 -1.77
CA ILE A 574 -0.77 25.21 -1.76
C ILE A 574 -0.17 24.82 -0.41
N ASP A 575 -0.26 23.55 -0.07
CA ASP A 575 0.41 23.03 1.11
C ASP A 575 1.93 22.90 0.92
N PHE A 576 2.68 22.81 2.04
CA PHE A 576 4.13 22.72 2.01
C PHE A 576 4.65 21.56 1.16
N ASN A 577 3.99 20.40 1.19
CA ASN A 577 4.45 19.21 0.46
C ASN A 577 4.48 19.41 -1.06
N THR A 578 3.69 20.37 -1.60
CA THR A 578 3.65 20.68 -3.02
C THR A 578 4.45 21.92 -3.42
N SER A 579 5.23 22.48 -2.50
CA SER A 579 6.04 23.68 -2.73
C SER A 579 7.29 23.47 -3.60
N SER A 580 7.59 22.24 -4.03
CA SER A 580 8.79 21.92 -4.82
C SER A 580 8.79 22.61 -6.16
N ILE A 581 9.78 23.49 -6.38
CA ILE A 581 9.94 24.21 -7.65
C ILE A 581 10.26 23.21 -8.77
N GLY A 582 11.18 22.26 -8.54
CA GLY A 582 11.62 21.31 -9.57
C GLY A 582 10.54 20.28 -9.95
N THR A 583 9.85 19.72 -8.96
CA THR A 583 8.92 18.59 -9.18
C THR A 583 7.46 18.99 -9.36
N VAL A 584 7.05 20.20 -8.94
CA VAL A 584 5.65 20.66 -9.01
C VAL A 584 5.48 21.92 -9.87
N LEU A 585 6.20 23.01 -9.53
CA LEU A 585 5.99 24.29 -10.22
C LEU A 585 6.56 24.29 -11.64
N ALA A 586 7.78 23.76 -11.85
CA ALA A 586 8.40 23.72 -13.18
C ALA A 586 7.58 22.88 -14.19
N PRO A 587 7.07 21.68 -13.84
CA PRO A 587 6.15 20.96 -14.73
C PRO A 587 4.83 21.67 -14.98
N ALA A 588 4.36 22.52 -14.06
CA ALA A 588 3.15 23.33 -14.26
C ALA A 588 3.40 24.51 -15.19
N GLY A 589 4.59 25.09 -15.14
CA GLY A 589 5.00 26.37 -15.75
C GLY A 589 5.24 27.41 -14.66
N LEU A 590 6.48 27.87 -14.52
CA LEU A 590 6.86 28.80 -13.43
C LEU A 590 6.11 30.13 -13.52
N ASP A 591 5.85 30.61 -14.73
CA ASP A 591 5.05 31.81 -15.01
C ASP A 591 3.61 31.66 -14.51
N LYS A 592 3.06 30.44 -14.51
CA LYS A 592 1.70 30.13 -14.07
C LYS A 592 1.55 30.09 -12.55
N ALA A 593 2.66 29.93 -11.84
CA ALA A 593 2.69 29.81 -10.39
C ALA A 593 2.97 31.15 -9.68
N VAL A 594 3.22 32.25 -10.42
CA VAL A 594 3.55 33.55 -9.84
C VAL A 594 2.44 34.06 -8.91
N GLY A 595 2.81 34.47 -7.71
CA GLY A 595 1.89 34.97 -6.69
C GLY A 595 1.27 33.92 -5.77
N MET A 596 1.52 32.62 -6.03
CA MET A 596 1.09 31.54 -5.15
C MET A 596 1.69 31.67 -3.76
N ILE A 597 0.96 31.16 -2.75
CA ILE A 597 1.37 31.20 -1.36
C ILE A 597 1.45 29.78 -0.81
N THR A 598 2.45 29.56 0.04
CA THR A 598 2.59 28.36 0.87
C THR A 598 3.30 28.72 2.18
N THR A 599 3.62 27.71 2.97
CA THR A 599 4.52 27.84 4.12
C THR A 599 5.86 27.18 3.84
N THR A 600 6.89 27.54 4.60
CA THR A 600 8.16 26.81 4.59
C THR A 600 8.85 26.90 5.94
N PHE A 601 9.65 25.90 6.25
CA PHE A 601 10.57 25.86 7.39
C PHE A 601 12.01 25.53 6.95
N GLN A 602 12.20 25.28 5.65
CA GLN A 602 13.51 24.96 5.07
C GLN A 602 13.96 25.99 4.04
N LYS A 603 15.26 26.09 3.83
CA LYS A 603 15.87 26.97 2.82
C LYS A 603 15.58 26.43 1.41
N THR A 604 15.37 27.35 0.48
CA THR A 604 15.21 27.06 -0.95
C THR A 604 16.52 27.33 -1.69
N THR A 605 16.99 26.40 -2.52
CA THR A 605 18.28 26.50 -3.18
C THR A 605 18.42 27.64 -4.19
N LEU A 606 17.30 28.12 -4.73
CA LEU A 606 17.30 29.20 -5.73
C LEU A 606 17.08 30.58 -5.12
N ASP A 607 16.88 30.66 -3.82
CA ASP A 607 16.69 31.95 -3.15
C ASP A 607 18.04 32.68 -3.04
N PRO A 608 18.21 33.84 -3.67
CA PRO A 608 19.47 34.59 -3.70
C PRO A 608 20.01 34.93 -2.31
N GLN A 609 19.16 35.03 -1.29
CA GLN A 609 19.60 35.32 0.09
C GLN A 609 20.50 34.23 0.68
N TRP A 610 20.47 32.99 0.12
CA TRP A 610 21.30 31.87 0.56
C TRP A 610 22.56 31.66 -0.31
N ALA A 611 22.85 32.51 -1.27
CA ALA A 611 24.00 32.36 -2.17
C ALA A 611 25.34 32.25 -1.40
N ASP A 612 25.46 33.04 -0.33
CA ASP A 612 26.66 33.05 0.53
C ASP A 612 26.50 32.22 1.83
N ASP A 613 25.41 31.49 1.97
CA ASP A 613 25.17 30.66 3.15
C ASP A 613 26.05 29.38 3.10
N ALA A 614 26.79 29.12 4.17
CA ALA A 614 27.72 27.99 4.24
C ALA A 614 27.00 26.63 4.21
N GLU A 615 25.83 26.51 4.81
CA GLU A 615 25.04 25.28 4.80
C GLU A 615 24.48 25.01 3.39
N MET A 616 24.06 26.07 2.68
CA MET A 616 23.60 25.96 1.30
C MET A 616 24.74 25.51 0.37
N ARG A 617 25.94 26.10 0.50
CA ARG A 617 27.10 25.65 -0.29
C ARG A 617 27.46 24.20 0.01
N ALA A 618 27.40 23.79 1.28
CA ALA A 618 27.65 22.40 1.66
C ALA A 618 26.59 21.44 1.07
N TYR A 619 25.31 21.83 1.06
CA TYR A 619 24.22 21.07 0.45
C TYR A 619 24.43 20.92 -1.08
N VAL A 620 24.72 22.01 -1.78
CA VAL A 620 24.96 21.97 -3.24
C VAL A 620 26.18 21.12 -3.58
N ALA A 621 27.27 21.23 -2.81
CA ALA A 621 28.45 20.40 -2.98
C ALA A 621 28.17 18.92 -2.73
N TRP A 622 27.39 18.59 -1.70
CA TRP A 622 26.93 17.24 -1.44
C TRP A 622 26.10 16.71 -2.60
N LEU A 623 25.15 17.48 -3.11
CA LEU A 623 24.28 17.07 -4.20
C LEU A 623 25.10 16.74 -5.46
N ALA A 624 26.05 17.61 -5.80
CA ALA A 624 26.96 17.39 -6.94
C ALA A 624 27.85 16.14 -6.77
N ALA A 625 28.32 15.86 -5.56
CA ALA A 625 29.23 14.75 -5.29
C ALA A 625 28.50 13.39 -5.15
N TYR A 626 27.36 13.34 -4.48
CA TYR A 626 26.71 12.10 -4.07
C TYR A 626 25.39 11.82 -4.79
N TYR A 627 24.74 12.84 -5.36
CA TYR A 627 23.49 12.68 -6.11
C TYR A 627 23.41 13.63 -7.32
N PRO A 628 24.34 13.52 -8.29
CA PRO A 628 24.43 14.45 -9.41
C PRO A 628 23.20 14.44 -10.35
N ALA A 629 22.37 13.38 -10.30
CA ALA A 629 21.11 13.30 -11.03
C ALA A 629 19.96 14.04 -10.34
N GLY A 630 20.15 14.51 -9.11
CA GLY A 630 19.13 15.22 -8.34
C GLY A 630 18.97 16.66 -8.82
N ASP A 631 17.72 17.11 -8.99
CA ASP A 631 17.44 18.53 -9.27
C ASP A 631 17.62 19.35 -7.98
N PRO A 632 18.53 20.32 -7.92
CA PRO A 632 18.72 21.16 -6.74
C PRO A 632 17.45 21.94 -6.34
N ARG A 633 16.52 22.17 -7.27
CA ARG A 633 15.24 22.85 -7.02
C ARG A 633 14.19 21.96 -6.36
N ASP A 634 14.51 20.67 -6.16
CA ASP A 634 13.56 19.74 -5.56
C ASP A 634 13.58 19.83 -4.03
N ALA A 635 12.48 20.34 -3.46
CA ALA A 635 12.33 20.49 -2.01
C ALA A 635 12.36 19.13 -1.27
N TYR A 636 11.99 18.03 -1.91
CA TYR A 636 12.06 16.69 -1.31
C TYR A 636 13.49 16.21 -1.11
N ILE A 637 14.43 16.58 -2.00
CA ILE A 637 15.85 16.27 -1.83
C ILE A 637 16.40 17.02 -0.61
N ALA A 638 16.10 18.30 -0.46
CA ALA A 638 16.47 19.08 0.72
C ALA A 638 15.83 18.52 2.01
N ALA A 639 14.58 18.08 1.91
CA ALA A 639 13.88 17.44 3.04
C ALA A 639 14.53 16.10 3.45
N ALA A 640 14.93 15.27 2.51
CA ALA A 640 15.66 14.03 2.80
C ALA A 640 17.03 14.31 3.43
N TYR A 641 17.74 15.34 2.93
CA TYR A 641 19.05 15.75 3.44
C TYR A 641 19.00 16.15 4.92
N TRP A 642 18.11 17.07 5.32
CA TRP A 642 18.05 17.52 6.70
C TRP A 642 17.50 16.45 7.65
N ARG A 643 16.52 15.63 7.20
CA ARG A 643 16.02 14.51 8.02
C ARG A 643 17.10 13.47 8.26
N ALA A 644 17.90 13.16 7.22
CA ALA A 644 19.03 12.23 7.35
C ALA A 644 20.09 12.79 8.31
N ALA A 645 20.36 14.11 8.28
CA ALA A 645 21.23 14.76 9.25
C ALA A 645 20.69 14.63 10.68
N LEU A 646 19.38 14.82 10.87
CA LEU A 646 18.71 14.65 12.14
C LEU A 646 18.78 13.20 12.66
N LEU A 647 18.57 12.21 11.79
CA LEU A 647 18.72 10.80 12.17
C LEU A 647 20.15 10.49 12.60
N VAL A 648 21.15 11.00 11.87
CA VAL A 648 22.56 10.81 12.22
C VAL A 648 22.87 11.41 13.60
N GLU A 649 22.32 12.58 13.92
CA GLU A 649 22.46 13.18 15.25
C GLU A 649 21.83 12.29 16.34
N VAL A 650 20.63 11.76 16.12
CA VAL A 650 19.98 10.83 17.06
C VAL A 650 20.86 9.58 17.28
N LEU A 651 21.37 8.99 16.20
CA LEU A 651 22.21 7.79 16.28
C LEU A 651 23.56 8.07 16.96
N ARG A 652 24.15 9.26 16.76
CA ARG A 652 25.38 9.68 17.46
C ARG A 652 25.17 9.78 18.97
N ARG A 653 24.01 10.30 19.41
CA ARG A 653 23.65 10.39 20.83
C ARG A 653 23.43 9.04 21.49
N CYS A 654 23.11 8.01 20.71
CA CYS A 654 23.00 6.66 21.23
C CYS A 654 24.35 6.09 21.71
N GLY A 655 25.49 6.60 21.22
CA GLY A 655 26.81 6.06 21.54
C GLY A 655 26.95 4.63 21.07
N ASP A 656 27.47 3.77 21.95
CA ASP A 656 27.65 2.33 21.67
C ASP A 656 26.35 1.52 21.79
N ASP A 657 25.37 2.05 22.54
CA ASP A 657 24.07 1.37 22.72
C ASP A 657 23.08 1.81 21.66
N VAL A 658 23.25 1.31 20.44
CA VAL A 658 22.29 1.54 19.34
C VAL A 658 21.22 0.45 19.37
N SER A 659 20.36 0.50 20.40
CA SER A 659 19.14 -0.33 20.50
C SER A 659 17.91 0.45 20.07
N ARG A 660 16.82 -0.25 19.68
CA ARG A 660 15.54 0.38 19.32
C ARG A 660 15.00 1.28 20.44
N ASP A 661 15.05 0.80 21.67
CA ASP A 661 14.65 1.57 22.87
C ASP A 661 15.50 2.82 23.08
N ARG A 662 16.81 2.72 22.84
CA ARG A 662 17.70 3.90 22.97
C ARG A 662 17.42 4.91 21.86
N VAL A 663 17.26 4.47 20.64
CA VAL A 663 16.99 5.33 19.49
C VAL A 663 15.71 6.14 19.68
N ILE A 664 14.59 5.51 20.07
CA ILE A 664 13.34 6.25 20.30
C ILE A 664 13.45 7.22 21.49
N ARG A 665 14.15 6.84 22.56
CA ARG A 665 14.38 7.74 23.70
C ARG A 665 15.22 8.96 23.32
N GLU A 666 16.27 8.79 22.51
CA GLU A 666 17.09 9.93 22.06
C GLU A 666 16.33 10.80 21.07
N ALA A 667 15.54 10.20 20.16
CA ALA A 667 14.66 10.95 19.26
C ALA A 667 13.60 11.77 20.02
N ALA A 668 13.13 11.30 21.18
CA ALA A 668 12.16 11.98 22.05
C ALA A 668 12.80 12.96 23.08
N ARG A 669 14.09 13.30 22.92
CA ARG A 669 14.83 14.20 23.83
C ARG A 669 15.67 15.25 23.09
N LEU A 670 15.26 15.60 21.89
CA LEU A 670 15.93 16.64 21.12
C LEU A 670 15.58 18.00 21.73
N SER A 671 16.57 18.83 21.95
CA SER A 671 16.39 20.18 22.49
C SER A 671 17.19 21.17 21.67
N ASN A 672 16.49 22.08 20.99
CA ASN A 672 17.07 23.14 20.17
C ASN A 672 18.15 22.66 19.20
N VAL A 673 17.95 21.50 18.59
CA VAL A 673 18.92 20.92 17.65
C VAL A 673 18.89 21.72 16.36
N ARG A 674 20.04 22.29 15.99
CA ARG A 674 20.22 22.89 14.67
C ARG A 674 20.46 21.80 13.64
N VAL A 675 19.67 21.82 12.59
CA VAL A 675 19.77 20.90 11.47
C VAL A 675 20.04 21.72 10.21
N PRO A 676 20.97 21.31 9.34
CA PRO A 676 21.26 22.06 8.13
C PRO A 676 20.02 22.18 7.24
N MET A 677 19.96 23.26 6.47
CA MET A 677 18.85 23.58 5.55
C MET A 677 17.53 24.00 6.21
N LEU A 678 17.40 24.04 7.53
CA LEU A 678 16.28 24.72 8.18
C LEU A 678 16.47 26.25 8.14
N LEU A 679 15.37 27.00 8.14
CA LEU A 679 15.42 28.46 8.19
C LEU A 679 16.11 28.95 9.48
N PRO A 680 16.80 30.10 9.46
CA PRO A 680 17.39 30.67 10.65
C PRO A 680 16.36 30.88 11.76
N GLY A 681 16.71 30.45 12.97
CA GLY A 681 15.82 30.52 14.15
C GLY A 681 14.93 29.29 14.31
N ILE A 682 14.80 28.44 13.32
CA ILE A 682 14.06 27.18 13.43
C ILE A 682 15.00 26.08 13.92
N THR A 683 14.59 25.39 14.98
CA THR A 683 15.30 24.28 15.59
C THR A 683 14.37 23.08 15.81
N VAL A 684 14.96 21.91 15.94
CA VAL A 684 14.23 20.69 16.25
C VAL A 684 14.21 20.49 17.77
N SER A 685 13.02 20.37 18.32
CA SER A 685 12.80 20.01 19.72
C SER A 685 11.71 18.97 19.84
N THR A 686 11.93 17.96 20.69
CA THR A 686 10.96 16.89 20.98
C THR A 686 10.98 16.58 22.48
N GLY A 687 9.92 15.97 22.97
CA GLY A 687 9.80 15.54 24.36
C GLY A 687 9.08 14.20 24.49
N PRO A 688 9.11 13.56 25.66
CA PRO A 688 8.39 12.30 25.89
C PRO A 688 6.87 12.40 25.67
N ALA A 689 6.31 13.60 25.81
CA ALA A 689 4.90 13.91 25.56
C ALA A 689 4.67 14.73 24.29
N ASP A 690 5.71 15.06 23.54
CA ASP A 690 5.64 15.91 22.35
C ASP A 690 6.56 15.38 21.24
N TYR A 691 5.98 14.74 20.24
CA TYR A 691 6.69 14.14 19.11
C TYR A 691 6.71 15.02 17.85
N LYS A 692 6.47 16.33 17.99
CA LYS A 692 6.48 17.29 16.87
C LYS A 692 7.87 17.89 16.67
N PRO A 693 8.70 17.39 15.76
CA PRO A 693 10.07 17.88 15.60
C PRO A 693 10.14 19.28 14.99
N ILE A 694 9.17 19.65 14.18
CA ILE A 694 9.06 20.97 13.53
C ILE A 694 7.72 21.59 13.91
N GLU A 695 7.77 22.72 14.62
CA GLU A 695 6.61 23.49 15.02
C GLU A 695 6.64 24.92 14.48
N GLN A 696 7.76 25.36 13.92
CA GLN A 696 7.98 26.71 13.42
C GLN A 696 8.05 26.73 11.90
N PHE A 697 7.42 27.71 11.29
CA PHE A 697 7.38 27.90 9.83
C PHE A 697 7.07 29.37 9.49
N GLN A 698 7.25 29.72 8.23
CA GLN A 698 6.99 31.07 7.73
C GLN A 698 6.23 31.02 6.41
N PHE A 699 5.36 31.99 6.16
CA PHE A 699 4.72 32.14 4.86
C PHE A 699 5.72 32.56 3.80
N VAL A 700 5.52 32.03 2.59
CA VAL A 700 6.29 32.38 1.39
C VAL A 700 5.37 32.59 0.21
N ARG A 701 5.79 33.47 -0.72
CA ARG A 701 5.12 33.75 -1.98
C ARG A 701 6.07 33.50 -3.14
N PHE A 702 5.60 32.83 -4.17
CA PHE A 702 6.39 32.57 -5.36
C PHE A 702 6.47 33.80 -6.27
N ASP A 703 7.68 34.23 -6.62
CA ASP A 703 7.94 35.43 -7.44
C ASP A 703 8.14 35.11 -8.94
N GLY A 704 8.10 33.82 -9.31
CA GLY A 704 8.41 33.32 -10.66
C GLY A 704 9.76 32.61 -10.73
N THR A 705 10.61 32.76 -9.72
CA THR A 705 11.95 32.17 -9.64
C THR A 705 12.16 31.43 -8.34
N SER A 706 11.81 32.05 -7.22
CA SER A 706 12.01 31.55 -5.87
C SER A 706 10.83 31.85 -4.93
N TRP A 707 10.87 31.24 -3.75
CA TRP A 707 9.92 31.47 -2.68
C TRP A 707 10.41 32.61 -1.79
N VAL A 708 9.77 33.78 -1.86
CA VAL A 708 10.07 34.96 -1.07
C VAL A 708 9.29 34.94 0.24
N ARG A 709 10.00 35.00 1.35
CA ARG A 709 9.42 35.01 2.69
C ARG A 709 8.65 36.29 2.98
N PHE A 710 7.52 36.17 3.68
CA PHE A 710 6.76 37.32 4.20
C PHE A 710 6.09 36.97 5.52
N GLY A 711 5.71 37.97 6.28
CA GLY A 711 5.17 37.83 7.63
C GLY A 711 6.20 37.33 8.64
N GLU A 712 5.74 37.10 9.86
CA GLU A 712 6.56 36.57 10.95
C GLU A 712 6.69 35.07 10.90
N VAL A 713 7.69 34.53 11.59
CA VAL A 713 7.78 33.08 11.86
C VAL A 713 6.65 32.70 12.80
N LEU A 714 5.82 31.75 12.38
CA LEU A 714 4.70 31.22 13.15
C LEU A 714 5.15 30.00 13.96
N GLY A 715 4.41 29.68 15.01
CA GLY A 715 4.73 28.60 15.93
C GLY A 715 5.54 29.07 17.14
N ARG A 716 5.99 28.12 17.98
CA ARG A 716 6.73 28.46 19.24
C ARG A 716 8.02 29.16 19.00
#